data_da83eb556dfdcb9323f9d59571c51d95
#
_entry.id   da83eb556dfdcb9323f9d59571c51d95
#
_cell.length_a   1.000
_cell.length_b   1.000
_cell.length_c   1.000
_cell.angle_alpha   90.00
_cell.angle_beta   90.00
_cell.angle_gamma   90.00
#
_symmetry.space_group_name_H-M   'P 1'
#
loop_
_entity.id
_entity.type
_entity.pdbx_description
1 polymer ?
#
loop_
_entity_poly.entity_id
_entity_poly.type
_entity_poly.pdbx_seq_one_letter_code
_entity_poly.pdbx_strand_id
1 'polypeptide(L)'
;MRRLLIPLMLALLALTASAAEPFTVELLFTHPYVTGTAPNNLAWSPNGQRLAFTWNEGGDRFRDLYLAEASGRIIRLSDLQDLPRDARAKDERTPDEIFDETDLDNGVSSPVWQRDGKTLWFAYRGDLFRVEAKAGARPERVFHTQEGEGHAAFSRDGRWMAYTADKDIFARETATGRTVQLTRDGSDDRRNGGGAYDTYLEGVFWAPDSRKLAFIQYDVTGFDKLLIPDYTGKKVEVTKQQREIAGGRLPGIKLGIVNPDSAWGLPLWVNLPDTAQYYIRSLDWSPDGSRLLLEVLPRTMQERFLLLADAATGKVDTVWHEADFAWIPDNMAQARFGPEGESVVFCSEASGWCHFYLLPLDGSGEPRQLTSGAWEVEKGWTTSYDRRSVFFTSSEESTAERHLYRLDLPAGSRSRLSDEPGWISSFALPEGGSKAAVIFGDMTRPYDLYLASGRAEKPLARLTHSPTAEFARYDWFPPEYIEIPTSDGKSFPAKLWLPRNGRKPAPLVVYIHGAGYAQNVDRAPWGWDDKYHRLLAQEGLAVVDIDYRGSSGYGRDWRVDIYRHTGGKDLDDAISAARYCVQQGWADSTRVGIWGWSYGGFLTNMAMFRAGDVFLVGCSVAAPNDWKNYNLWYTTQRFTFPEQDSAAYAQSSPITFAGGLQGDLLIVHGLQDDNVHAQDTIQLIDRLISLGKRFDMLLYPREDHGFQRDASDVHVFRSILEYLQEHLVDGGEVEAAAGE
;
A
#
# COMPACT_ATOMS: atom_id res chain seq x y z
N MET A 1 2.46 -80.17 -24.05
CA MET A 1 2.82 -78.96 -23.26
C MET A 1 3.14 -77.84 -24.26
N ARG A 2 2.14 -76.99 -24.53
CA ARG A 2 2.29 -75.81 -25.39
C ARG A 2 2.27 -74.58 -24.45
N ARG A 3 3.40 -73.87 -24.46
CA ARG A 3 3.49 -72.56 -23.74
C ARG A 3 2.92 -71.48 -24.64
N LEU A 4 1.85 -70.83 -24.20
CA LEU A 4 1.36 -69.57 -24.78
C LEU A 4 2.24 -68.41 -24.27
N LEU A 5 2.88 -67.72 -25.21
CA LEU A 5 3.47 -66.42 -24.99
C LEU A 5 2.41 -65.34 -25.26
N ILE A 6 2.08 -64.53 -24.23
CA ILE A 6 1.28 -63.34 -24.37
C ILE A 6 2.27 -62.16 -24.53
N PRO A 7 2.21 -61.36 -25.61
CA PRO A 7 2.98 -60.13 -25.68
C PRO A 7 2.31 -59.01 -24.85
N LEU A 8 3.06 -58.51 -23.88
CA LEU A 8 2.71 -57.31 -23.11
C LEU A 8 2.91 -56.08 -24.00
N MET A 9 1.84 -55.51 -24.51
CA MET A 9 1.85 -54.22 -25.23
C MET A 9 1.92 -53.10 -24.20
N LEU A 10 3.11 -52.55 -23.92
CA LEU A 10 3.29 -51.30 -23.18
C LEU A 10 2.83 -50.15 -24.10
N ALA A 11 1.64 -49.62 -23.82
CA ALA A 11 1.23 -48.34 -24.37
C ALA A 11 2.00 -47.23 -23.61
N LEU A 12 3.06 -46.70 -24.22
CA LEU A 12 3.62 -45.42 -23.86
C LEU A 12 2.56 -44.35 -24.17
N LEU A 13 1.82 -43.90 -23.19
CA LEU A 13 1.16 -42.60 -23.26
C LEU A 13 2.27 -41.53 -23.22
N ALA A 14 2.68 -41.07 -24.38
CA ALA A 14 3.40 -39.81 -24.50
C ALA A 14 2.43 -38.69 -24.04
N LEU A 15 2.56 -38.26 -22.81
CA LEU A 15 2.05 -36.94 -22.42
C LEU A 15 2.83 -35.92 -23.28
N THR A 16 2.23 -35.48 -24.38
CA THR A 16 2.67 -34.27 -25.04
C THR A 16 2.41 -33.15 -24.02
N ALA A 17 3.47 -32.68 -23.37
CA ALA A 17 3.39 -31.43 -22.64
C ALA A 17 2.87 -30.39 -23.66
N SER A 18 1.68 -29.91 -23.49
CA SER A 18 1.16 -28.74 -24.23
C SER A 18 2.17 -27.62 -24.02
N ALA A 19 2.61 -26.99 -25.10
CA ALA A 19 3.40 -25.77 -24.97
C ALA A 19 2.58 -24.76 -24.12
N ALA A 20 3.25 -24.05 -23.20
CA ALA A 20 2.59 -23.03 -22.43
C ALA A 20 1.96 -21.97 -23.35
N GLU A 21 0.79 -21.49 -22.97
CA GLU A 21 0.10 -20.44 -23.72
C GLU A 21 0.85 -19.11 -23.55
N PRO A 22 0.89 -18.24 -24.58
CA PRO A 22 1.52 -16.93 -24.46
C PRO A 22 0.68 -16.00 -23.59
N PHE A 23 1.35 -15.10 -22.86
CA PHE A 23 0.69 -14.00 -22.18
C PHE A 23 0.13 -12.98 -23.20
N THR A 24 -0.99 -12.38 -22.85
CA THR A 24 -1.53 -11.21 -23.56
C THR A 24 -1.84 -10.10 -22.55
N VAL A 25 -1.95 -8.87 -22.99
CA VAL A 25 -2.32 -7.73 -22.11
C VAL A 25 -3.68 -7.99 -21.46
N GLU A 26 -4.66 -8.47 -22.23
CA GLU A 26 -5.99 -8.79 -21.72
C GLU A 26 -5.95 -9.84 -20.60
N LEU A 27 -5.21 -10.92 -20.81
CA LEU A 27 -5.07 -11.96 -19.80
C LEU A 27 -4.55 -11.43 -18.47
N LEU A 28 -3.61 -10.49 -18.54
CA LEU A 28 -2.91 -10.00 -17.35
C LEU A 28 -3.68 -8.89 -16.61
N PHE A 29 -4.50 -8.11 -17.33
CA PHE A 29 -5.11 -6.88 -16.84
C PHE A 29 -6.64 -6.83 -16.94
N THR A 30 -7.31 -7.94 -17.23
CA THR A 30 -8.78 -8.04 -17.22
C THR A 30 -9.25 -8.97 -16.10
N HIS A 31 -10.32 -8.57 -15.40
CA HIS A 31 -10.97 -9.42 -14.43
C HIS A 31 -11.86 -10.49 -15.11
N PRO A 32 -12.01 -11.67 -14.51
CA PRO A 32 -11.29 -12.15 -13.32
C PRO A 32 -9.81 -12.40 -13.61
N TYR A 33 -8.93 -11.95 -12.73
CA TYR A 33 -7.50 -12.17 -12.91
C TYR A 33 -7.14 -13.66 -12.89
N VAL A 34 -6.33 -14.08 -13.84
CA VAL A 34 -5.86 -15.47 -13.92
C VAL A 34 -5.07 -15.88 -12.66
N THR A 35 -4.36 -14.95 -12.02
CA THR A 35 -3.68 -15.13 -10.74
C THR A 35 -4.62 -15.24 -9.55
N GLY A 36 -5.90 -14.93 -9.76
CA GLY A 36 -6.91 -14.86 -8.71
C GLY A 36 -6.84 -13.58 -7.87
N THR A 37 -7.74 -13.48 -6.92
CA THR A 37 -7.84 -12.36 -5.98
C THR A 37 -7.43 -12.82 -4.59
N ALA A 38 -6.43 -12.18 -4.01
CA ALA A 38 -5.94 -12.52 -2.68
C ALA A 38 -7.01 -12.27 -1.59
N PRO A 39 -7.16 -13.15 -0.59
CA PRO A 39 -7.91 -12.85 0.63
C PRO A 39 -7.36 -11.64 1.35
N ASN A 40 -8.23 -10.90 2.05
CA ASN A 40 -7.85 -9.69 2.79
C ASN A 40 -8.73 -9.49 4.05
N ASN A 41 -8.47 -8.43 4.83
CA ASN A 41 -9.28 -8.04 5.99
C ASN A 41 -9.52 -9.17 6.99
N LEU A 42 -8.44 -9.77 7.48
CA LEU A 42 -8.46 -10.91 8.39
C LEU A 42 -8.97 -10.52 9.79
N ALA A 43 -10.00 -11.16 10.29
CA ALA A 43 -10.58 -10.90 11.62
C ALA A 43 -10.90 -12.19 12.37
N TRP A 44 -10.18 -12.45 13.46
CA TRP A 44 -10.46 -13.61 14.33
C TRP A 44 -11.68 -13.38 15.22
N SER A 45 -12.47 -14.42 15.41
CA SER A 45 -13.51 -14.40 16.44
C SER A 45 -12.90 -14.26 17.85
N PRO A 46 -13.60 -13.68 18.83
CA PRO A 46 -13.07 -13.45 20.17
C PRO A 46 -12.54 -14.72 20.86
N ASN A 47 -13.09 -15.88 20.54
CA ASN A 47 -12.60 -17.17 21.08
C ASN A 47 -11.48 -17.81 20.22
N GLY A 48 -11.04 -17.16 19.15
CA GLY A 48 -9.98 -17.65 18.26
C GLY A 48 -10.30 -18.93 17.47
N GLN A 49 -11.58 -19.33 17.37
CA GLN A 49 -11.97 -20.55 16.69
C GLN A 49 -12.37 -20.37 15.25
N ARG A 50 -12.72 -19.15 14.85
CA ARG A 50 -13.19 -18.81 13.49
C ARG A 50 -12.49 -17.58 13.00
N LEU A 51 -12.23 -17.54 11.69
CA LEU A 51 -11.58 -16.40 11.01
C LEU A 51 -12.55 -15.88 9.95
N ALA A 52 -12.93 -14.61 10.05
CA ALA A 52 -13.59 -13.89 8.97
C ALA A 52 -12.54 -13.23 8.07
N PHE A 53 -12.82 -13.13 6.78
CA PHE A 53 -11.97 -12.47 5.81
C PHE A 53 -12.78 -12.10 4.56
N THR A 54 -12.26 -11.17 3.78
CA THR A 54 -12.84 -10.82 2.49
C THR A 54 -12.08 -11.51 1.36
N TRP A 55 -12.81 -12.02 0.35
CA TRP A 55 -12.21 -12.78 -0.74
C TRP A 55 -13.15 -12.86 -1.94
N ASN A 56 -12.60 -13.19 -3.10
CA ASN A 56 -13.37 -13.62 -4.27
C ASN A 56 -12.76 -14.92 -4.83
N GLU A 57 -13.45 -16.03 -4.69
CA GLU A 57 -12.98 -17.34 -5.15
C GLU A 57 -12.95 -17.46 -6.69
N GLY A 58 -13.64 -16.58 -7.40
CA GLY A 58 -13.67 -16.53 -8.87
C GLY A 58 -12.55 -15.70 -9.48
N GLY A 59 -11.75 -15.02 -8.67
CA GLY A 59 -10.67 -14.15 -9.16
C GLY A 59 -11.09 -12.73 -9.53
N ASP A 60 -12.37 -12.37 -9.31
CA ASP A 60 -12.84 -11.00 -9.49
C ASP A 60 -12.30 -10.06 -8.40
N ARG A 61 -12.20 -8.77 -8.68
CA ARG A 61 -11.71 -7.76 -7.73
C ARG A 61 -12.67 -7.52 -6.57
N PHE A 62 -13.97 -7.71 -6.78
CA PHE A 62 -15.01 -7.45 -5.79
C PHE A 62 -15.12 -8.57 -4.77
N ARG A 63 -14.75 -8.28 -3.53
CA ARG A 63 -14.67 -9.27 -2.46
C ARG A 63 -15.98 -9.40 -1.69
N ASP A 64 -16.34 -10.65 -1.39
CA ASP A 64 -17.39 -11.02 -0.45
C ASP A 64 -16.82 -11.36 0.94
N LEU A 65 -17.69 -11.46 1.93
CA LEU A 65 -17.34 -11.89 3.27
C LEU A 65 -17.35 -13.42 3.36
N TYR A 66 -16.26 -13.98 3.84
CA TYR A 66 -16.06 -15.41 4.07
C TYR A 66 -15.74 -15.71 5.53
N LEU A 67 -15.97 -16.95 5.92
CA LEU A 67 -15.69 -17.50 7.24
C LEU A 67 -14.92 -18.81 7.10
N ALA A 68 -13.75 -18.91 7.71
CA ALA A 68 -13.04 -20.17 7.91
C ALA A 68 -13.32 -20.71 9.33
N GLU A 69 -13.77 -21.96 9.42
CA GLU A 69 -13.96 -22.69 10.66
C GLU A 69 -12.68 -23.41 11.08
N ALA A 70 -12.59 -23.83 12.34
CA ALA A 70 -11.47 -24.61 12.86
C ALA A 70 -11.22 -25.94 12.11
N SER A 71 -12.25 -26.47 11.47
CA SER A 71 -12.18 -27.66 10.60
C SER A 71 -11.46 -27.42 9.26
N GLY A 72 -11.18 -26.17 8.90
CA GLY A 72 -10.71 -25.75 7.57
C GLY A 72 -11.84 -25.53 6.56
N ARG A 73 -13.10 -25.73 6.95
CA ARG A 73 -14.24 -25.43 6.08
C ARG A 73 -14.39 -23.93 5.89
N ILE A 74 -14.54 -23.50 4.63
CA ILE A 74 -14.81 -22.11 4.25
C ILE A 74 -16.31 -21.97 3.90
N ILE A 75 -16.90 -20.88 4.36
CA ILE A 75 -18.33 -20.54 4.16
C ILE A 75 -18.39 -19.11 3.63
N ARG A 76 -19.06 -18.88 2.51
CA ARG A 76 -19.41 -17.55 2.03
C ARG A 76 -20.58 -17.01 2.84
N LEU A 77 -20.45 -15.80 3.39
CA LEU A 77 -21.47 -15.17 4.26
C LEU A 77 -22.20 -14.01 3.58
N SER A 78 -21.64 -13.44 2.52
CA SER A 78 -22.32 -12.43 1.69
C SER A 78 -22.30 -12.83 0.23
N ASP A 79 -23.20 -12.28 -0.54
CA ASP A 79 -23.19 -12.25 -2.00
C ASP A 79 -23.48 -10.81 -2.41
N LEU A 80 -22.53 -10.15 -3.09
CA LEU A 80 -22.69 -8.77 -3.52
C LEU A 80 -23.92 -8.55 -4.41
N GLN A 81 -24.35 -9.58 -5.14
CA GLN A 81 -25.56 -9.51 -5.98
C GLN A 81 -26.83 -9.42 -5.15
N ASP A 82 -26.82 -9.94 -3.92
CA ASP A 82 -27.97 -9.94 -3.01
C ASP A 82 -27.99 -8.70 -2.08
N LEU A 83 -26.89 -7.91 -2.04
CA LEU A 83 -26.82 -6.72 -1.21
C LEU A 83 -27.56 -5.53 -1.86
N PRO A 84 -28.22 -4.67 -1.07
CA PRO A 84 -28.89 -3.47 -1.59
C PRO A 84 -27.93 -2.56 -2.33
N ARG A 85 -28.38 -2.05 -3.48
CA ARG A 85 -27.63 -1.19 -4.38
C ARG A 85 -28.31 0.16 -4.58
N ASP A 86 -28.99 0.64 -3.55
CA ASP A 86 -29.73 1.91 -3.61
C ASP A 86 -28.74 3.06 -3.80
N ALA A 87 -29.07 3.96 -4.73
CA ALA A 87 -28.38 5.22 -4.85
C ALA A 87 -28.58 6.05 -3.59
N ARG A 88 -27.52 6.76 -3.16
CA ARG A 88 -27.67 7.76 -2.11
C ARG A 88 -28.36 8.98 -2.69
N ALA A 89 -29.03 9.77 -1.86
CA ALA A 89 -29.88 10.88 -2.29
C ALA A 89 -29.17 11.98 -3.12
N LYS A 90 -27.83 11.97 -3.17
CA LYS A 90 -27.03 12.87 -4.01
C LYS A 90 -26.46 12.21 -5.27
N ASP A 91 -26.75 10.94 -5.49
CA ASP A 91 -26.27 10.21 -6.66
C ASP A 91 -27.24 10.42 -7.81
N GLU A 92 -26.90 11.31 -8.74
CA GLU A 92 -27.71 11.62 -9.93
C GLU A 92 -27.51 10.61 -11.07
N ARG A 93 -26.66 9.58 -10.86
CA ARG A 93 -26.34 8.58 -11.87
C ARG A 93 -27.52 7.60 -12.05
N THR A 94 -27.64 7.10 -13.27
CA THR A 94 -28.59 6.02 -13.57
C THR A 94 -28.19 4.71 -12.89
N PRO A 95 -29.10 3.75 -12.69
CA PRO A 95 -28.76 2.44 -12.15
C PRO A 95 -27.60 1.75 -12.90
N ASP A 96 -27.51 1.90 -14.21
CA ASP A 96 -26.45 1.32 -15.03
C ASP A 96 -25.11 2.03 -14.79
N GLU A 97 -25.11 3.34 -14.55
CA GLU A 97 -23.93 4.13 -14.19
C GLU A 97 -23.48 3.85 -12.75
N ILE A 98 -24.40 3.53 -11.84
CA ILE A 98 -24.10 3.13 -10.46
C ILE A 98 -23.37 1.77 -10.42
N PHE A 99 -23.56 0.93 -11.45
CA PHE A 99 -22.92 -0.37 -11.62
C PHE A 99 -21.76 -0.35 -12.62
N ASP A 100 -21.22 0.80 -12.97
CA ASP A 100 -19.88 0.90 -13.51
C ASP A 100 -18.90 0.17 -12.58
N GLU A 101 -17.88 -0.44 -13.15
CA GLU A 101 -16.87 -1.24 -12.45
C GLU A 101 -16.27 -0.52 -11.23
N THR A 102 -16.17 0.81 -11.30
CA THR A 102 -15.64 1.65 -10.21
C THR A 102 -16.56 1.74 -8.99
N ASP A 103 -17.88 1.54 -9.15
CA ASP A 103 -18.83 1.64 -8.05
C ASP A 103 -18.89 0.40 -7.17
N LEU A 104 -18.40 -0.71 -7.65
CA LEU A 104 -18.27 -1.96 -6.89
C LEU A 104 -16.94 -2.03 -6.14
N ASP A 105 -16.24 -0.91 -6.07
CA ASP A 105 -14.88 -0.81 -5.57
C ASP A 105 -14.68 -1.57 -4.26
N ASN A 106 -13.73 -2.51 -4.29
CA ASN A 106 -13.34 -3.39 -3.19
C ASN A 106 -14.41 -4.35 -2.62
N GLY A 107 -15.69 -4.24 -2.96
CA GLY A 107 -16.76 -5.08 -2.40
C GLY A 107 -16.96 -4.86 -0.90
N VAL A 108 -17.11 -5.94 -0.15
CA VAL A 108 -17.25 -5.92 1.31
C VAL A 108 -15.92 -5.61 1.99
N SER A 109 -15.95 -4.80 3.04
CA SER A 109 -14.77 -4.41 3.80
C SER A 109 -14.98 -4.43 5.32
N SER A 110 -13.88 -4.29 6.06
CA SER A 110 -13.83 -4.05 7.51
C SER A 110 -14.69 -5.00 8.36
N PRO A 111 -14.53 -6.34 8.24
CA PRO A 111 -15.27 -7.28 9.06
C PRO A 111 -14.88 -7.16 10.54
N VAL A 112 -15.87 -6.96 11.41
CA VAL A 112 -15.68 -6.83 12.86
C VAL A 112 -16.58 -7.81 13.58
N TRP A 113 -16.01 -8.59 14.50
CA TRP A 113 -16.77 -9.51 15.33
C TRP A 113 -17.46 -8.80 16.48
N GLN A 114 -18.75 -9.07 16.64
CA GLN A 114 -19.40 -8.82 17.92
C GLN A 114 -18.84 -9.76 18.99
N ARG A 115 -18.77 -9.32 20.24
CA ARG A 115 -18.18 -10.08 21.35
C ARG A 115 -18.89 -11.39 21.67
N ASP A 116 -20.12 -11.57 21.17
CA ASP A 116 -20.86 -12.84 21.25
C ASP A 116 -20.17 -13.97 20.46
N GLY A 117 -19.24 -13.62 19.58
CA GLY A 117 -18.54 -14.53 18.70
C GLY A 117 -19.47 -15.23 17.68
N LYS A 118 -20.68 -14.72 17.46
CA LYS A 118 -21.70 -15.30 16.56
C LYS A 118 -22.10 -14.36 15.46
N THR A 119 -21.93 -13.05 15.67
CA THR A 119 -22.36 -12.00 14.76
C THR A 119 -21.14 -11.28 14.19
N LEU A 120 -21.12 -11.06 12.88
CA LEU A 120 -20.17 -10.22 12.16
C LEU A 120 -20.85 -8.95 11.68
N TRP A 121 -20.12 -7.86 11.75
CA TRP A 121 -20.46 -6.58 11.12
C TRP A 121 -19.45 -6.30 10.01
N PHE A 122 -19.89 -5.63 8.96
CA PHE A 122 -19.03 -5.26 7.84
C PHE A 122 -19.57 -4.01 7.13
N ALA A 123 -18.73 -3.35 6.36
CA ALA A 123 -19.11 -2.22 5.54
C ALA A 123 -19.26 -2.64 4.07
N TYR A 124 -20.23 -2.05 3.39
CA TYR A 124 -20.40 -2.13 1.94
C TYR A 124 -21.03 -0.85 1.42
N ARG A 125 -20.39 -0.19 0.45
CA ARG A 125 -20.82 1.08 -0.14
C ARG A 125 -21.16 2.17 0.91
N GLY A 126 -20.38 2.21 1.98
CA GLY A 126 -20.55 3.14 3.08
C GLY A 126 -21.73 2.86 4.01
N ASP A 127 -22.42 1.72 3.88
CA ASP A 127 -23.44 1.26 4.81
C ASP A 127 -22.90 0.17 5.74
N LEU A 128 -23.42 0.06 6.94
CA LEU A 128 -23.07 -1.01 7.87
C LEU A 128 -24.10 -2.14 7.85
N PHE A 129 -23.59 -3.34 7.67
CA PHE A 129 -24.34 -4.59 7.64
C PHE A 129 -23.97 -5.49 8.82
N ARG A 130 -24.85 -6.38 9.20
CA ARG A 130 -24.56 -7.49 10.11
C ARG A 130 -25.01 -8.82 9.54
N VAL A 131 -24.33 -9.90 9.92
CA VAL A 131 -24.69 -11.27 9.52
C VAL A 131 -24.35 -12.26 10.63
N GLU A 132 -25.17 -13.30 10.82
CA GLU A 132 -24.77 -14.41 11.67
C GLU A 132 -23.65 -15.23 11.02
N ALA A 133 -22.64 -15.58 11.79
CA ALA A 133 -21.48 -16.35 11.34
C ALA A 133 -21.83 -17.84 11.17
N LYS A 134 -22.74 -18.17 10.27
CA LYS A 134 -23.18 -19.53 9.94
C LYS A 134 -23.59 -19.66 8.47
N ALA A 135 -23.53 -20.87 7.92
CA ALA A 135 -23.93 -21.15 6.56
C ALA A 135 -25.42 -20.78 6.33
N GLY A 136 -25.71 -20.13 5.21
CA GLY A 136 -27.05 -19.74 4.80
C GLY A 136 -27.65 -18.55 5.56
N ALA A 137 -26.86 -17.88 6.41
CA ALA A 137 -27.25 -16.59 6.98
C ALA A 137 -27.33 -15.53 5.87
N ARG A 138 -28.23 -14.56 6.05
CA ARG A 138 -28.36 -13.42 5.13
C ARG A 138 -27.92 -12.16 5.82
N PRO A 139 -27.10 -11.31 5.17
CA PRO A 139 -26.75 -9.99 5.68
C PRO A 139 -28.00 -9.11 5.84
N GLU A 140 -28.02 -8.34 6.91
CA GLU A 140 -29.04 -7.33 7.21
C GLU A 140 -28.36 -5.96 7.23
N ARG A 141 -28.82 -5.01 6.40
CA ARG A 141 -28.40 -3.62 6.47
C ARG A 141 -28.94 -2.98 7.74
N VAL A 142 -28.08 -2.47 8.59
CA VAL A 142 -28.45 -1.89 9.89
C VAL A 142 -28.51 -0.38 9.83
N PHE A 143 -27.62 0.23 9.08
CA PHE A 143 -27.54 1.67 8.89
C PHE A 143 -27.48 2.04 7.43
N HIS A 144 -28.09 3.16 7.09
CA HIS A 144 -28.05 3.78 5.78
C HIS A 144 -28.32 5.28 5.94
N THR A 145 -27.25 6.07 5.95
CA THR A 145 -27.35 7.54 5.95
C THR A 145 -26.88 8.11 4.63
N GLN A 146 -27.11 9.40 4.38
CA GLN A 146 -26.71 10.03 3.12
C GLN A 146 -25.20 10.16 2.94
N GLU A 147 -24.46 10.31 4.06
CA GLU A 147 -23.00 10.53 4.03
C GLU A 147 -22.20 9.23 4.26
N GLY A 148 -22.87 8.12 4.61
CA GLY A 148 -22.24 6.86 4.92
C GLY A 148 -21.80 6.70 6.37
N GLU A 149 -21.66 5.46 6.77
CA GLU A 149 -21.16 5.03 8.07
C GLU A 149 -19.79 4.36 7.90
N GLY A 150 -18.89 4.63 8.85
CA GLY A 150 -17.54 4.08 8.83
C GLY A 150 -16.97 3.83 10.23
N HIS A 151 -15.76 3.29 10.28
CA HIS A 151 -14.95 3.12 11.48
C HIS A 151 -15.65 2.41 12.63
N ALA A 152 -16.50 1.40 12.33
CA ALA A 152 -17.22 0.66 13.35
C ALA A 152 -16.26 -0.10 14.28
N ALA A 153 -16.37 0.11 15.58
CA ALA A 153 -15.56 -0.53 16.60
C ALA A 153 -16.38 -0.89 17.84
N PHE A 154 -16.24 -2.14 18.34
CA PHE A 154 -16.88 -2.57 19.57
C PHE A 154 -16.03 -2.25 20.80
N SER A 155 -16.72 -1.81 21.88
CA SER A 155 -16.11 -1.79 23.21
C SER A 155 -15.69 -3.22 23.61
N ARG A 156 -14.66 -3.32 24.47
CA ARG A 156 -14.08 -4.62 24.85
C ARG A 156 -15.09 -5.56 25.54
N ASP A 157 -16.05 -5.00 26.29
CA ASP A 157 -17.14 -5.76 26.91
C ASP A 157 -18.29 -6.10 25.93
N GLY A 158 -18.24 -5.55 24.70
CA GLY A 158 -19.25 -5.74 23.66
C GLY A 158 -20.57 -4.99 23.89
N ARG A 159 -20.65 -4.12 24.92
CA ARG A 159 -21.88 -3.37 25.23
C ARG A 159 -22.14 -2.28 24.19
N TRP A 160 -21.11 -1.61 23.71
CA TRP A 160 -21.21 -0.50 22.78
C TRP A 160 -20.55 -0.82 21.44
N MET A 161 -21.14 -0.33 20.37
CA MET A 161 -20.50 -0.18 19.06
C MET A 161 -20.42 1.31 18.74
N ALA A 162 -19.22 1.85 18.58
CA ALA A 162 -19.02 3.22 18.11
C ALA A 162 -18.78 3.20 16.59
N TYR A 163 -19.22 4.26 15.91
CA TYR A 163 -19.05 4.44 14.46
C TYR A 163 -19.08 5.92 14.11
N THR A 164 -18.58 6.27 12.94
CA THR A 164 -18.70 7.61 12.37
C THR A 164 -19.87 7.66 11.39
N ALA A 165 -20.62 8.76 11.40
CA ALA A 165 -21.63 9.09 10.41
C ALA A 165 -21.83 10.61 10.37
N ASP A 166 -22.12 11.17 9.19
CA ASP A 166 -22.34 12.63 9.02
C ASP A 166 -21.23 13.49 9.65
N LYS A 167 -19.97 13.01 9.62
CA LYS A 167 -18.77 13.65 10.17
C LYS A 167 -18.75 13.76 11.71
N ASP A 168 -19.65 13.05 12.38
CA ASP A 168 -19.74 12.93 13.83
C ASP A 168 -19.60 11.49 14.31
N ILE A 169 -19.43 11.33 15.61
CA ILE A 169 -19.29 10.02 16.26
C ILE A 169 -20.57 9.66 16.98
N PHE A 170 -21.00 8.43 16.80
CA PHE A 170 -22.14 7.81 17.43
C PHE A 170 -21.73 6.55 18.19
N ALA A 171 -22.47 6.21 19.22
CA ALA A 171 -22.36 4.91 19.90
C ALA A 171 -23.75 4.24 19.98
N ARG A 172 -23.81 2.97 19.61
CA ARG A 172 -25.03 2.15 19.69
C ARG A 172 -24.85 1.08 20.74
N GLU A 173 -25.77 1.01 21.68
CA GLU A 173 -25.84 -0.03 22.68
C GLU A 173 -26.34 -1.34 22.01
N THR A 174 -25.53 -2.39 22.04
CA THR A 174 -25.76 -3.62 21.26
C THR A 174 -27.01 -4.38 21.70
N ALA A 175 -27.33 -4.36 23.00
CA ALA A 175 -28.46 -5.08 23.57
C ALA A 175 -29.82 -4.41 23.28
N THR A 176 -29.87 -3.07 23.35
CA THR A 176 -31.13 -2.31 23.24
C THR A 176 -31.32 -1.67 21.87
N GLY A 177 -30.25 -1.47 21.11
CA GLY A 177 -30.25 -0.70 19.88
C GLY A 177 -30.30 0.81 20.08
N ARG A 178 -30.25 1.30 21.34
CA ARG A 178 -30.20 2.75 21.66
C ARG A 178 -28.95 3.36 21.07
N THR A 179 -29.10 4.44 20.30
CA THR A 179 -27.98 5.20 19.74
C THR A 179 -27.82 6.54 20.47
N VAL A 180 -26.57 6.91 20.75
CA VAL A 180 -26.18 8.17 21.37
C VAL A 180 -25.21 8.88 20.44
N GLN A 181 -25.46 10.14 20.10
CA GLN A 181 -24.53 10.99 19.38
C GLN A 181 -23.51 11.57 20.37
N LEU A 182 -22.23 11.34 20.13
CA LEU A 182 -21.14 11.70 21.03
C LEU A 182 -20.48 13.05 20.68
N THR A 183 -20.51 13.43 19.40
CA THR A 183 -20.06 14.73 18.90
C THR A 183 -21.16 15.41 18.10
N ARG A 184 -21.13 16.74 17.92
CA ARG A 184 -22.21 17.49 17.24
C ARG A 184 -21.70 18.69 16.44
N ASP A 185 -20.41 18.78 16.23
CA ASP A 185 -19.78 19.91 15.55
C ASP A 185 -19.12 19.50 14.22
N GLY A 186 -19.48 18.30 13.73
CA GLY A 186 -19.08 17.79 12.42
C GLY A 186 -19.56 18.68 11.27
N SER A 187 -18.72 18.88 10.27
CA SER A 187 -18.99 19.62 9.04
C SER A 187 -18.03 19.20 7.94
N ASP A 188 -18.20 19.72 6.72
CA ASP A 188 -17.25 19.48 5.62
C ASP A 188 -15.82 19.89 5.97
N ASP A 189 -15.67 20.96 6.74
CA ASP A 189 -14.37 21.47 7.17
C ASP A 189 -13.91 20.89 8.51
N ARG A 190 -14.78 20.19 9.25
CA ARG A 190 -14.46 19.61 10.56
C ARG A 190 -15.00 18.20 10.69
N ARG A 191 -14.12 17.24 10.91
CA ARG A 191 -14.45 15.81 10.91
C ARG A 191 -14.06 15.17 12.24
N ASN A 192 -15.01 14.56 12.91
CA ASN A 192 -14.79 13.81 14.16
C ASN A 192 -14.61 12.33 13.85
N GLY A 193 -13.43 11.78 14.14
CA GLY A 193 -13.08 10.40 13.85
C GLY A 193 -12.87 10.07 12.38
N GLY A 194 -13.10 11.01 11.47
CA GLY A 194 -12.77 10.87 10.04
C GLY A 194 -11.39 11.45 9.73
N GLY A 195 -10.82 11.05 8.61
CA GLY A 195 -9.52 11.54 8.14
C GLY A 195 -9.60 12.89 7.42
N ALA A 196 -8.44 13.48 7.24
CA ALA A 196 -8.18 14.52 6.25
C ALA A 196 -7.08 13.98 5.31
N TYR A 197 -6.95 14.58 4.12
CA TYR A 197 -5.91 14.16 3.19
C TYR A 197 -4.53 14.24 3.86
N ASP A 198 -3.68 13.25 3.60
CA ASP A 198 -2.36 13.07 4.22
C ASP A 198 -2.37 12.79 5.74
N THR A 199 -3.53 12.54 6.36
CA THR A 199 -3.62 12.06 7.73
C THR A 199 -3.92 10.56 7.75
N TYR A 200 -3.25 9.82 8.64
CA TYR A 200 -3.32 8.35 8.63
C TYR A 200 -3.99 7.76 9.86
N LEU A 201 -4.34 8.59 10.84
CA LEU A 201 -5.00 8.12 12.05
C LEU A 201 -6.45 8.59 12.06
N GLU A 202 -7.35 7.70 11.76
CA GLU A 202 -8.81 7.93 11.76
C GLU A 202 -9.51 6.84 12.55
N GLY A 203 -10.77 7.11 12.87
CA GLY A 203 -11.62 6.18 13.59
C GLY A 203 -11.81 6.51 15.07
N VAL A 204 -12.27 5.50 15.78
CA VAL A 204 -12.62 5.56 17.20
C VAL A 204 -11.83 4.49 17.97
N PHE A 205 -11.25 4.87 19.10
CA PHE A 205 -10.32 4.06 19.86
C PHE A 205 -10.85 3.79 21.26
N TRP A 206 -11.47 2.64 21.49
CA TRP A 206 -12.01 2.26 22.79
C TRP A 206 -10.92 2.03 23.84
N ALA A 207 -11.13 2.60 25.02
CA ALA A 207 -10.32 2.24 26.19
C ALA A 207 -10.58 0.79 26.59
N PRO A 208 -9.57 0.07 27.14
CA PRO A 208 -9.73 -1.31 27.57
C PRO A 208 -10.80 -1.52 28.65
N ASP A 209 -11.14 -0.46 29.41
CA ASP A 209 -12.19 -0.46 30.43
C ASP A 209 -13.61 -0.37 29.86
N SER A 210 -13.76 -0.19 28.52
CA SER A 210 -15.04 -0.05 27.81
C SER A 210 -15.90 1.16 28.21
N ARG A 211 -15.38 2.10 29.01
CA ARG A 211 -16.14 3.24 29.53
C ARG A 211 -16.00 4.50 28.70
N LYS A 212 -14.93 4.59 27.94
CA LYS A 212 -14.60 5.79 27.15
C LYS A 212 -13.92 5.38 25.85
N LEU A 213 -13.96 6.29 24.90
CA LEU A 213 -13.22 6.17 23.66
C LEU A 213 -12.51 7.49 23.33
N ALA A 214 -11.39 7.38 22.64
CA ALA A 214 -10.66 8.50 22.08
C ALA A 214 -10.97 8.64 20.59
N PHE A 215 -10.87 9.86 20.07
CA PHE A 215 -11.02 10.16 18.65
C PHE A 215 -10.19 11.39 18.27
N ILE A 216 -9.85 11.51 16.99
CA ILE A 216 -9.21 12.71 16.47
C ILE A 216 -10.26 13.55 15.74
N GLN A 217 -10.25 14.84 15.97
CA GLN A 217 -10.97 15.83 15.19
C GLN A 217 -9.97 16.56 14.28
N TYR A 218 -10.25 16.56 12.96
CA TYR A 218 -9.52 17.34 11.98
C TYR A 218 -10.30 18.56 11.56
N ASP A 219 -9.62 19.72 11.48
CA ASP A 219 -10.17 20.99 11.02
C ASP A 219 -9.37 21.49 9.81
N VAL A 220 -10.00 21.47 8.64
CA VAL A 220 -9.45 21.94 7.36
C VAL A 220 -10.07 23.27 6.92
N THR A 221 -10.66 24.03 7.86
CA THR A 221 -11.25 25.33 7.56
C THR A 221 -10.25 26.26 6.88
N GLY A 222 -10.63 26.77 5.71
CA GLY A 222 -9.81 27.68 4.91
C GLY A 222 -8.62 27.00 4.20
N PHE A 223 -8.63 25.66 4.03
CA PHE A 223 -7.73 25.00 3.10
C PHE A 223 -8.07 25.37 1.68
N ASP A 224 -7.04 25.43 0.84
CA ASP A 224 -7.22 25.51 -0.59
C ASP A 224 -7.97 24.29 -1.12
N LYS A 225 -8.72 24.50 -2.21
CA LYS A 225 -9.45 23.43 -2.88
C LYS A 225 -8.84 23.22 -4.24
N LEU A 226 -8.19 22.08 -4.41
CA LEU A 226 -7.75 21.63 -5.72
C LEU A 226 -8.98 21.24 -6.54
N LEU A 227 -8.98 21.59 -7.82
CA LEU A 227 -10.11 21.38 -8.70
C LEU A 227 -9.79 20.25 -9.68
N ILE A 228 -10.62 19.20 -9.69
CA ILE A 228 -10.49 18.06 -10.59
C ILE A 228 -11.71 18.10 -11.52
N PRO A 229 -11.55 18.54 -12.78
CA PRO A 229 -12.65 18.66 -13.72
C PRO A 229 -12.94 17.33 -14.42
N ASP A 230 -14.21 16.94 -14.49
CA ASP A 230 -14.71 15.89 -15.35
C ASP A 230 -15.26 16.48 -16.66
N TYR A 231 -14.65 16.10 -17.77
CA TYR A 231 -15.00 16.55 -19.11
C TYR A 231 -15.91 15.57 -19.86
N THR A 232 -16.30 14.45 -19.29
CA THR A 232 -17.00 13.36 -19.99
C THR A 232 -18.51 13.59 -20.14
N GLY A 233 -19.09 14.45 -19.28
CA GLY A 233 -20.49 14.85 -19.34
C GLY A 233 -20.80 15.96 -20.35
N LYS A 234 -22.10 16.30 -20.50
CA LYS A 234 -22.53 17.46 -21.32
C LYS A 234 -22.06 18.80 -20.75
N LYS A 235 -21.81 18.87 -19.47
CA LYS A 235 -21.24 20.00 -18.74
C LYS A 235 -20.03 19.51 -17.98
N VAL A 236 -19.04 20.36 -17.86
CA VAL A 236 -17.91 20.07 -17.01
C VAL A 236 -18.36 20.09 -15.54
N GLU A 237 -18.20 18.99 -14.85
CA GLU A 237 -18.36 18.89 -13.40
C GLU A 237 -16.99 19.05 -12.76
N VAL A 238 -16.95 19.50 -11.51
CA VAL A 238 -15.69 19.79 -10.82
C VAL A 238 -15.74 19.25 -9.41
N THR A 239 -14.95 18.22 -9.15
CA THR A 239 -14.66 17.76 -7.79
C THR A 239 -13.71 18.73 -7.12
N LYS A 240 -13.95 19.02 -5.83
CA LYS A 240 -13.13 19.90 -5.00
C LYS A 240 -12.48 19.11 -3.89
N GLN A 241 -11.19 18.89 -4.00
CA GLN A 241 -10.40 18.21 -2.98
C GLN A 241 -9.76 19.23 -2.02
N GLN A 242 -10.02 19.11 -0.73
CA GLN A 242 -9.35 19.90 0.31
C GLN A 242 -7.99 19.28 0.60
N ARG A 243 -6.95 19.87 0.03
CA ARG A 243 -5.59 19.35 0.11
C ARG A 243 -4.57 20.47 0.05
N GLU A 244 -3.58 20.41 0.93
CA GLU A 244 -2.44 21.31 0.89
C GLU A 244 -1.30 20.72 0.04
N ILE A 245 -0.68 21.59 -0.75
CA ILE A 245 0.51 21.29 -1.52
C ILE A 245 1.78 21.70 -0.76
N ALA A 246 2.94 21.49 -1.36
CA ALA A 246 4.26 21.86 -0.81
C ALA A 246 4.26 23.27 -0.21
N GLY A 247 4.76 23.40 1.00
CA GLY A 247 4.75 24.68 1.75
C GLY A 247 3.46 25.01 2.48
N GLY A 248 2.36 24.31 2.20
CA GLY A 248 1.07 24.47 2.86
C GLY A 248 1.09 24.20 4.37
N ARG A 249 -0.05 24.15 5.00
CA ARG A 249 -0.22 23.92 6.45
C ARG A 249 -0.87 22.57 6.74
N LEU A 250 -0.68 22.05 7.95
CA LEU A 250 -1.41 20.88 8.40
C LEU A 250 -2.85 21.23 8.83
N PRO A 251 -3.79 20.25 8.80
CA PRO A 251 -5.08 20.38 9.46
C PRO A 251 -4.92 20.75 10.93
N GLY A 252 -5.86 21.51 11.45
CA GLY A 252 -5.99 21.66 12.91
C GLY A 252 -6.35 20.31 13.51
N ILE A 253 -5.61 19.84 14.52
CA ILE A 253 -5.82 18.55 15.15
C ILE A 253 -6.19 18.72 16.61
N LYS A 254 -7.25 18.00 17.05
CA LYS A 254 -7.59 17.83 18.46
C LYS A 254 -7.81 16.35 18.76
N LEU A 255 -7.38 15.94 19.95
CA LEU A 255 -7.67 14.62 20.49
C LEU A 255 -8.75 14.74 21.55
N GLY A 256 -9.90 14.11 21.32
CA GLY A 256 -11.04 14.12 22.24
C GLY A 256 -11.21 12.76 22.93
N ILE A 257 -11.67 12.77 24.18
CA ILE A 257 -12.07 11.58 24.94
C ILE A 257 -13.53 11.77 25.34
N VAL A 258 -14.38 10.79 25.02
CA VAL A 258 -15.82 10.79 25.32
C VAL A 258 -16.25 9.51 26.02
N ASN A 259 -17.35 9.62 26.79
CA ASN A 259 -17.99 8.48 27.45
C ASN A 259 -19.45 8.36 26.99
N PRO A 260 -19.89 7.26 26.37
CA PRO A 260 -21.26 7.09 25.88
C PRO A 260 -22.32 7.00 26.99
N ASP A 261 -21.93 6.71 28.22
CA ASP A 261 -22.84 6.69 29.38
C ASP A 261 -23.04 8.08 30.01
N SER A 262 -22.19 9.06 29.70
CA SER A 262 -22.40 10.42 30.18
C SER A 262 -23.43 11.15 29.29
N ALA A 263 -24.66 11.29 29.75
CA ALA A 263 -25.67 12.11 29.10
C ALA A 263 -25.14 13.55 28.95
N TRP A 264 -24.96 14.02 27.69
CA TRP A 264 -24.55 15.40 27.37
C TRP A 264 -23.08 15.76 27.68
N GLY A 265 -22.19 14.79 27.87
CA GLY A 265 -20.76 15.06 28.09
C GLY A 265 -20.10 15.68 26.87
N LEU A 266 -19.54 16.90 27.05
CA LEU A 266 -18.59 17.44 26.08
C LEU A 266 -17.32 16.56 26.09
N PRO A 267 -16.62 16.42 24.94
CA PRO A 267 -15.32 15.75 24.93
C PRO A 267 -14.35 16.37 25.91
N LEU A 268 -13.64 15.57 26.67
CA LEU A 268 -12.42 15.99 27.32
C LEU A 268 -11.35 16.17 26.23
N TRP A 269 -10.93 17.38 25.98
CA TRP A 269 -9.86 17.66 25.02
C TRP A 269 -8.51 17.50 25.69
N VAL A 270 -7.65 16.70 25.05
CA VAL A 270 -6.27 16.52 25.47
C VAL A 270 -5.48 17.78 25.17
N ASN A 271 -4.68 18.26 26.14
CA ASN A 271 -3.91 19.50 26.04
C ASN A 271 -2.63 19.28 25.22
N LEU A 272 -2.78 19.05 23.92
CA LEU A 272 -1.64 18.93 23.00
C LEU A 272 -0.90 20.27 22.91
N PRO A 273 0.41 20.27 22.63
CA PRO A 273 1.20 21.50 22.53
C PRO A 273 0.64 22.45 21.47
N ASP A 274 0.30 23.70 21.83
CA ASP A 274 -0.35 24.69 20.96
C ASP A 274 0.54 25.23 19.83
N THR A 275 1.85 25.04 19.92
CA THR A 275 2.81 25.78 19.08
C THR A 275 3.32 25.01 17.89
N ALA A 276 3.06 23.70 17.78
CA ALA A 276 3.58 22.89 16.71
C ALA A 276 2.45 22.30 15.85
N GLN A 277 2.50 22.57 14.57
CA GLN A 277 1.77 21.75 13.60
C GLN A 277 2.44 20.38 13.56
N TYR A 278 1.67 19.31 13.79
CA TYR A 278 2.18 17.93 13.83
C TYR A 278 1.14 16.93 13.34
N TYR A 279 1.65 15.76 12.95
CA TYR A 279 0.84 14.58 12.68
C TYR A 279 0.76 13.72 13.93
N ILE A 280 -0.42 13.21 14.28
CA ILE A 280 -0.56 12.09 15.21
C ILE A 280 -0.55 10.82 14.38
N ARG A 281 0.48 10.02 14.56
CA ARG A 281 0.71 8.82 13.72
C ARG A 281 0.26 7.52 14.36
N SER A 282 0.26 7.44 15.69
CA SER A 282 -0.30 6.31 16.42
C SER A 282 -0.90 6.74 17.76
N LEU A 283 -1.85 5.95 18.22
CA LEU A 283 -2.51 6.08 19.51
C LEU A 283 -2.68 4.69 20.12
N ASP A 284 -2.35 4.55 21.42
CA ASP A 284 -2.60 3.34 22.17
C ASP A 284 -3.05 3.67 23.61
N TRP A 285 -4.00 2.88 24.12
CA TRP A 285 -4.44 2.99 25.49
C TRP A 285 -3.56 2.14 26.44
N SER A 286 -3.24 2.68 27.61
CA SER A 286 -2.68 1.86 28.69
C SER A 286 -3.63 0.72 29.06
N PRO A 287 -3.12 -0.43 29.54
CA PRO A 287 -3.97 -1.58 29.87
C PRO A 287 -5.09 -1.28 30.85
N ASP A 288 -4.89 -0.33 31.77
CA ASP A 288 -5.87 0.14 32.76
C ASP A 288 -6.81 1.25 32.25
N GLY A 289 -6.59 1.74 31.03
CA GLY A 289 -7.36 2.81 30.41
C GLY A 289 -7.17 4.19 31.05
N SER A 290 -6.13 4.39 31.86
CA SER A 290 -5.86 5.67 32.55
C SER A 290 -5.04 6.65 31.70
N ARG A 291 -4.27 6.16 30.73
CA ARG A 291 -3.36 6.95 29.89
C ARG A 291 -3.51 6.63 28.43
N LEU A 292 -3.21 7.61 27.59
CA LEU A 292 -3.03 7.48 26.14
C LEU A 292 -1.58 7.72 25.77
N LEU A 293 -1.01 6.80 25.02
CA LEU A 293 0.26 6.96 24.34
C LEU A 293 0.01 7.53 22.95
N LEU A 294 0.69 8.60 22.63
CA LEU A 294 0.64 9.24 21.31
C LEU A 294 2.03 9.27 20.69
N GLU A 295 2.10 8.99 19.43
CA GLU A 295 3.30 9.23 18.63
C GLU A 295 3.02 10.38 17.68
N VAL A 296 3.82 11.43 17.79
CA VAL A 296 3.63 12.66 17.02
C VAL A 296 4.89 13.04 16.28
N LEU A 297 4.72 13.50 15.04
CA LEU A 297 5.78 14.04 14.19
C LEU A 297 5.42 15.49 13.85
N PRO A 298 6.30 16.47 14.13
CA PRO A 298 6.15 17.83 13.61
C PRO A 298 6.05 17.83 12.08
N ARG A 299 5.52 18.92 11.54
CA ARG A 299 5.34 19.14 10.11
C ARG A 299 6.62 18.90 9.29
N THR A 300 7.82 19.17 9.87
CA THR A 300 9.11 18.90 9.23
C THR A 300 9.47 17.42 9.15
N MET A 301 8.84 16.58 9.98
CA MET A 301 9.15 15.15 10.13
C MET A 301 10.62 14.80 10.45
N GLN A 302 11.39 15.78 10.89
CA GLN A 302 12.78 15.59 11.34
C GLN A 302 12.88 15.22 12.81
N GLU A 303 11.77 15.30 13.53
CA GLU A 303 11.66 14.97 14.94
C GLU A 303 10.47 14.06 15.19
N ARG A 304 10.54 13.24 16.23
CA ARG A 304 9.45 12.39 16.69
C ARG A 304 9.37 12.42 18.21
N PHE A 305 8.16 12.54 18.73
CA PHE A 305 7.89 12.56 20.16
C PHE A 305 6.94 11.44 20.56
N LEU A 306 7.24 10.76 21.66
CA LEU A 306 6.27 9.94 22.38
C LEU A 306 5.71 10.75 23.55
N LEU A 307 4.39 10.90 23.54
CA LEU A 307 3.64 11.69 24.52
C LEU A 307 2.74 10.76 25.32
N LEU A 308 2.61 11.02 26.64
CA LEU A 308 1.62 10.39 27.49
C LEU A 308 0.57 11.42 27.91
N ALA A 309 -0.70 11.15 27.57
CA ALA A 309 -1.83 11.94 28.01
C ALA A 309 -2.56 11.22 29.15
N ASP A 310 -2.83 11.94 30.23
CA ASP A 310 -3.71 11.49 31.31
C ASP A 310 -5.18 11.57 30.86
N ALA A 311 -5.87 10.44 30.90
CA ALA A 311 -7.21 10.31 30.33
C ALA A 311 -8.32 10.90 31.23
N ALA A 312 -8.01 11.39 32.43
CA ALA A 312 -8.96 12.07 33.30
C ALA A 312 -8.83 13.60 33.25
N THR A 313 -7.62 14.10 32.98
CA THR A 313 -7.33 15.56 33.02
C THR A 313 -6.96 16.13 31.67
N GLY A 314 -6.59 15.29 30.69
CA GLY A 314 -6.07 15.72 29.41
C GLY A 314 -4.63 16.26 29.45
N LYS A 315 -3.95 16.23 30.61
CA LYS A 315 -2.56 16.68 30.75
C LYS A 315 -1.63 15.78 29.93
N VAL A 316 -0.65 16.38 29.25
CA VAL A 316 0.31 15.66 28.40
C VAL A 316 1.71 15.88 28.92
N ASP A 317 2.49 14.80 28.97
CA ASP A 317 3.93 14.81 29.28
C ASP A 317 4.70 14.11 28.14
N THR A 318 5.84 14.69 27.73
CA THR A 318 6.75 14.06 26.77
C THR A 318 7.60 13.02 27.50
N VAL A 319 7.62 11.78 26.99
CA VAL A 319 8.38 10.69 27.62
C VAL A 319 9.60 10.29 26.79
N TRP A 320 9.63 10.64 25.52
CA TRP A 320 10.80 10.38 24.66
C TRP A 320 10.78 11.26 23.41
N HIS A 321 11.99 11.50 22.85
CA HIS A 321 12.19 12.29 21.66
C HIS A 321 13.40 11.76 20.89
N GLU A 322 13.29 11.73 19.56
CA GLU A 322 14.40 11.50 18.64
C GLU A 322 14.37 12.48 17.47
N ALA A 323 15.51 12.67 16.84
CA ALA A 323 15.67 13.55 15.68
C ALA A 323 16.52 12.87 14.60
N ASP A 324 16.24 13.24 13.35
CA ASP A 324 17.00 12.85 12.17
C ASP A 324 17.31 14.07 11.32
N PHE A 325 18.49 14.11 10.68
CA PHE A 325 18.87 15.24 9.83
C PHE A 325 18.06 15.35 8.55
N ALA A 326 17.52 14.22 8.06
CA ALA A 326 16.70 14.17 6.86
C ALA A 326 15.20 14.09 7.23
N TRP A 327 14.70 12.90 7.53
CA TRP A 327 13.34 12.69 8.03
C TRP A 327 13.22 11.34 8.72
N ILE A 328 12.31 11.28 9.69
CA ILE A 328 11.85 10.03 10.32
C ILE A 328 10.67 9.52 9.51
N PRO A 329 10.71 8.28 8.99
CA PRO A 329 9.63 7.74 8.20
C PRO A 329 8.43 7.43 9.09
N ASP A 330 7.28 7.92 8.69
CA ASP A 330 6.03 7.78 9.43
C ASP A 330 5.39 6.38 9.29
N ASN A 331 5.78 5.61 8.27
CA ASN A 331 5.34 4.23 8.12
C ASN A 331 5.86 3.29 9.25
N MET A 332 6.84 3.74 10.03
CA MET A 332 7.31 3.05 11.24
C MET A 332 6.61 3.52 12.53
N ALA A 333 5.83 4.58 12.45
CA ALA A 333 5.17 5.18 13.60
C ALA A 333 4.06 4.28 14.14
N GLN A 334 4.41 3.43 15.10
CA GLN A 334 3.50 2.52 15.77
C GLN A 334 4.01 2.18 17.17
N ALA A 335 3.87 3.14 18.09
CA ALA A 335 4.22 2.91 19.49
C ALA A 335 3.08 2.19 20.23
N ARG A 336 3.39 1.25 21.13
CA ARG A 336 2.44 0.51 21.95
C ARG A 336 2.93 0.40 23.39
N PHE A 337 1.99 0.41 24.33
CA PHE A 337 2.34 0.02 25.70
C PHE A 337 2.80 -1.44 25.75
N GLY A 338 3.83 -1.70 26.54
CA GLY A 338 4.26 -3.03 26.93
C GLY A 338 3.38 -3.64 28.04
N PRO A 339 3.80 -4.75 28.64
CA PRO A 339 3.08 -5.41 29.73
C PRO A 339 2.75 -4.43 30.85
N GLU A 340 1.53 -4.51 31.37
CA GLU A 340 1.04 -3.74 32.54
C GLU A 340 1.12 -2.21 32.39
N GLY A 341 1.53 -1.70 31.20
CA GLY A 341 1.64 -0.26 30.92
C GLY A 341 2.88 0.40 31.53
N GLU A 342 3.87 -0.37 31.97
CA GLU A 342 5.09 0.13 32.61
C GLU A 342 6.21 0.48 31.61
N SER A 343 6.03 0.15 30.33
CA SER A 343 6.98 0.41 29.27
C SER A 343 6.26 0.72 27.95
N VAL A 344 7.02 1.24 26.98
CA VAL A 344 6.59 1.43 25.59
C VAL A 344 7.51 0.66 24.67
N VAL A 345 6.94 -0.11 23.76
CA VAL A 345 7.66 -0.71 22.62
C VAL A 345 7.39 0.10 21.36
N PHE A 346 8.42 0.40 20.59
CA PHE A 346 8.34 1.19 19.36
C PHE A 346 9.48 0.83 18.41
N CYS A 347 9.39 1.23 17.15
CA CYS A 347 10.46 1.11 16.16
C CYS A 347 11.28 2.39 16.05
N SER A 348 12.59 2.26 15.84
CA SER A 348 13.50 3.38 15.54
C SER A 348 14.60 2.96 14.59
N GLU A 349 15.09 3.90 13.78
CA GLU A 349 16.27 3.76 12.92
C GLU A 349 17.55 4.30 13.56
N ALA A 350 17.59 4.53 14.87
CA ALA A 350 18.76 5.05 15.58
C ALA A 350 20.03 4.21 15.37
N SER A 351 19.89 2.91 15.04
CA SER A 351 21.00 2.01 14.69
C SER A 351 21.34 1.96 13.19
N GLY A 352 20.69 2.77 12.36
CA GLY A 352 20.78 2.72 10.90
C GLY A 352 19.79 1.80 10.20
N TRP A 353 19.04 1.00 10.97
CA TRP A 353 18.03 0.06 10.50
C TRP A 353 16.80 0.11 11.42
N CYS A 354 15.62 -0.16 10.88
CA CYS A 354 14.38 -0.17 11.65
C CYS A 354 14.35 -1.35 12.63
N HIS A 355 14.47 -1.06 13.93
CA HIS A 355 14.47 -2.07 15.00
C HIS A 355 13.54 -1.71 16.13
N PHE A 356 13.15 -2.74 16.94
CA PHE A 356 12.39 -2.54 18.15
C PHE A 356 13.25 -2.02 19.30
N TYR A 357 12.67 -1.08 20.02
CA TYR A 357 13.18 -0.53 21.28
C TYR A 357 12.12 -0.62 22.38
N LEU A 358 12.57 -0.74 23.62
CA LEU A 358 11.74 -0.74 24.83
C LEU A 358 12.14 0.42 25.71
N LEU A 359 11.22 1.35 25.94
CA LEU A 359 11.37 2.50 26.84
C LEU A 359 10.67 2.19 28.17
N PRO A 360 11.37 2.12 29.31
CA PRO A 360 10.75 2.10 30.63
C PRO A 360 10.04 3.44 30.94
N LEU A 361 8.88 3.38 31.56
CA LEU A 361 8.12 4.59 31.93
C LEU A 361 8.30 5.03 33.39
N ASP A 362 9.20 4.39 34.11
CA ASP A 362 9.57 4.75 35.49
C ASP A 362 10.62 5.88 35.57
N GLY A 363 11.04 6.41 34.43
CA GLY A 363 12.07 7.44 34.33
C GLY A 363 13.52 6.93 34.52
N SER A 364 13.74 5.61 34.51
CA SER A 364 15.02 4.99 34.83
C SER A 364 16.04 5.05 33.70
N GLY A 365 15.67 5.49 32.48
CA GLY A 365 16.68 5.54 31.42
C GLY A 365 16.24 5.63 29.97
N GLU A 366 17.23 5.46 29.12
CA GLU A 366 17.10 5.47 27.66
C GLU A 366 16.42 4.19 27.13
N PRO A 367 15.83 4.24 25.94
CA PRO A 367 15.26 3.07 25.28
C PRO A 367 16.31 1.97 25.06
N ARG A 368 15.99 0.75 25.45
CA ARG A 368 16.83 -0.42 25.21
C ARG A 368 16.48 -1.06 23.86
N GLN A 369 17.46 -1.21 22.98
CA GLN A 369 17.28 -1.92 21.72
C GLN A 369 16.99 -3.41 21.95
N LEU A 370 15.95 -3.95 21.32
CA LEU A 370 15.52 -5.34 21.44
C LEU A 370 15.94 -6.21 20.25
N THR A 371 16.02 -5.62 19.05
CA THR A 371 16.45 -6.30 17.83
C THR A 371 17.59 -5.54 17.18
N SER A 372 18.46 -6.22 16.44
CA SER A 372 19.62 -5.60 15.78
C SER A 372 20.06 -6.42 14.57
N GLY A 373 20.75 -5.78 13.64
CA GLY A 373 21.28 -6.41 12.43
C GLY A 373 21.14 -5.49 11.21
N ALA A 374 21.62 -5.96 10.05
CA ALA A 374 21.45 -5.27 8.77
C ALA A 374 20.14 -5.73 8.10
N TRP A 375 19.03 -5.44 8.73
CA TRP A 375 17.67 -5.81 8.30
C TRP A 375 16.63 -4.92 8.98
N GLU A 376 15.40 -4.92 8.49
CA GLU A 376 14.33 -4.05 8.98
C GLU A 376 13.13 -4.82 9.53
N VAL A 377 12.54 -4.28 10.61
CA VAL A 377 11.17 -4.58 11.01
C VAL A 377 10.21 -3.88 10.06
N GLU A 378 9.23 -4.62 9.55
CA GLU A 378 8.20 -4.06 8.68
C GLU A 378 7.06 -3.38 9.46
N LYS A 379 6.39 -2.46 8.78
CA LYS A 379 5.14 -1.87 9.28
C LYS A 379 4.07 -2.96 9.51
N GLY A 380 3.08 -2.66 10.34
CA GLY A 380 1.95 -3.57 10.57
C GLY A 380 2.20 -4.61 11.66
N TRP A 381 3.27 -4.46 12.46
CA TRP A 381 3.47 -5.27 13.63
C TRP A 381 2.37 -5.06 14.70
N THR A 382 2.16 -6.02 15.56
CA THR A 382 1.15 -5.96 16.62
C THR A 382 1.62 -6.64 17.90
N THR A 383 0.98 -6.31 19.02
CA THR A 383 1.22 -7.02 20.29
C THR A 383 0.24 -8.17 20.48
N SER A 384 0.66 -9.18 21.28
CA SER A 384 -0.30 -10.12 21.85
C SER A 384 -1.30 -9.38 22.74
N TYR A 385 -2.44 -10.02 23.00
CA TYR A 385 -3.51 -9.44 23.83
C TYR A 385 -3.05 -9.05 25.25
N ASP A 386 -2.16 -9.86 25.84
CA ASP A 386 -1.53 -9.60 27.15
C ASP A 386 -0.30 -8.68 27.07
N ARG A 387 0.03 -8.16 25.86
CA ARG A 387 1.17 -7.28 25.58
C ARG A 387 2.55 -7.86 25.93
N ARG A 388 2.65 -9.17 26.17
CA ARG A 388 3.92 -9.85 26.51
C ARG A 388 4.72 -10.31 25.29
N SER A 389 4.18 -10.20 24.11
CA SER A 389 4.88 -10.50 22.86
C SER A 389 4.51 -9.51 21.78
N VAL A 390 5.46 -9.26 20.87
CA VAL A 390 5.26 -8.53 19.61
C VAL A 390 5.34 -9.51 18.47
N PHE A 391 4.44 -9.39 17.51
CA PHE A 391 4.45 -10.17 16.28
C PHE A 391 4.69 -9.21 15.10
N PHE A 392 5.58 -9.58 14.20
CA PHE A 392 6.03 -8.71 13.12
C PHE A 392 6.59 -9.50 11.94
N THR A 393 6.62 -8.89 10.78
CA THR A 393 7.41 -9.37 9.65
C THR A 393 8.71 -8.59 9.54
N SER A 394 9.73 -9.21 8.98
CA SER A 394 11.04 -8.58 8.77
C SER A 394 11.79 -9.14 7.59
N SER A 395 12.80 -8.39 7.13
CA SER A 395 13.76 -8.76 6.09
C SER A 395 15.01 -9.49 6.63
N GLU A 396 14.95 -10.09 7.83
CA GLU A 396 16.12 -10.67 8.50
C GLU A 396 16.80 -11.79 7.72
N GLU A 397 16.03 -12.67 7.06
CA GLU A 397 16.59 -13.78 6.28
C GLU A 397 17.11 -13.31 4.92
N SER A 398 16.39 -12.38 4.30
CA SER A 398 16.72 -11.80 3.01
C SER A 398 15.97 -10.47 2.83
N THR A 399 16.61 -9.49 2.21
CA THR A 399 15.92 -8.24 1.83
C THR A 399 14.73 -8.52 0.91
N ALA A 400 14.78 -9.58 0.13
CA ALA A 400 13.72 -9.97 -0.80
C ALA A 400 12.62 -10.85 -0.18
N GLU A 401 12.65 -11.18 1.11
CA GLU A 401 11.68 -12.07 1.76
C GLU A 401 11.07 -11.42 3.00
N ARG A 402 9.86 -11.85 3.37
CA ARG A 402 9.18 -11.41 4.60
C ARG A 402 8.66 -12.61 5.37
N HIS A 403 9.25 -12.82 6.54
CA HIS A 403 8.90 -13.89 7.46
C HIS A 403 8.23 -13.36 8.71
N LEU A 404 7.34 -14.16 9.32
CA LEU A 404 6.67 -13.82 10.56
C LEU A 404 7.53 -14.22 11.77
N TYR A 405 7.66 -13.29 12.71
CA TYR A 405 8.40 -13.45 13.96
C TYR A 405 7.55 -13.12 15.17
N ARG A 406 7.97 -13.68 16.31
CA ARG A 406 7.52 -13.32 17.65
C ARG A 406 8.71 -12.83 18.46
N LEU A 407 8.55 -11.73 19.18
CA LEU A 407 9.51 -11.15 20.11
C LEU A 407 8.87 -11.10 21.51
N ASP A 408 9.46 -11.73 22.51
CA ASP A 408 8.94 -11.74 23.88
C ASP A 408 9.41 -10.51 24.67
N LEU A 409 8.48 -9.88 25.38
CA LEU A 409 8.74 -8.69 26.21
C LEU A 409 8.74 -9.03 27.71
N PRO A 410 9.59 -8.38 28.52
CA PRO A 410 10.62 -7.42 28.12
C PRO A 410 11.95 -8.07 27.70
N ALA A 411 12.04 -9.40 27.67
CA ALA A 411 13.30 -10.16 27.54
C ALA A 411 14.01 -9.89 26.20
N GLY A 412 13.26 -9.73 25.11
CA GLY A 412 13.81 -9.56 23.76
C GLY A 412 14.17 -10.88 23.07
N SER A 413 13.76 -12.03 23.63
CA SER A 413 13.93 -13.32 22.95
C SER A 413 13.02 -13.41 21.71
N ARG A 414 13.59 -13.87 20.61
CA ARG A 414 12.92 -13.89 19.30
C ARG A 414 12.83 -15.29 18.74
N SER A 415 11.71 -15.59 18.08
CA SER A 415 11.49 -16.84 17.35
C SER A 415 10.81 -16.57 16.00
N ARG A 416 11.29 -17.22 14.93
CA ARG A 416 10.66 -17.22 13.61
C ARG A 416 9.46 -18.16 13.61
N LEU A 417 8.36 -17.78 12.98
CA LEU A 417 7.10 -18.52 12.94
C LEU A 417 6.73 -19.03 11.54
N SER A 418 7.47 -18.63 10.51
CA SER A 418 7.33 -19.11 9.12
C SER A 418 8.70 -19.44 8.55
N ASP A 419 8.79 -20.48 7.72
CA ASP A 419 10.07 -21.04 7.26
C ASP A 419 10.14 -21.11 5.73
N GLU A 420 9.00 -20.99 5.04
CA GLU A 420 8.95 -21.06 3.58
C GLU A 420 9.47 -19.75 2.97
N PRO A 421 10.42 -19.82 2.00
CA PRO A 421 10.85 -18.64 1.24
C PRO A 421 9.68 -17.99 0.52
N GLY A 422 9.57 -16.67 0.62
CA GLY A 422 8.49 -15.89 0.03
C GLY A 422 8.10 -14.67 0.84
N TRP A 423 6.87 -14.23 0.70
CA TRP A 423 6.42 -12.97 1.26
C TRP A 423 5.11 -13.11 2.06
N ILE A 424 5.16 -12.78 3.33
CA ILE A 424 3.96 -12.57 4.14
C ILE A 424 3.57 -11.10 4.03
N SER A 425 2.48 -10.81 3.32
CA SER A 425 1.99 -9.44 3.11
C SER A 425 1.18 -8.90 4.29
N SER A 426 0.47 -9.78 5.00
CA SER A 426 -0.30 -9.41 6.19
C SER A 426 -0.54 -10.63 7.09
N PHE A 427 -0.85 -10.35 8.36
CA PHE A 427 -1.20 -11.40 9.32
C PHE A 427 -2.20 -10.92 10.37
N ALA A 428 -2.90 -11.86 10.99
CA ALA A 428 -3.81 -11.60 12.11
C ALA A 428 -3.67 -12.65 13.19
N LEU A 429 -3.79 -12.23 14.45
CA LEU A 429 -3.68 -13.08 15.63
C LEU A 429 -5.01 -13.23 16.35
N PRO A 430 -5.38 -14.43 16.85
CA PRO A 430 -6.45 -14.57 17.81
C PRO A 430 -6.02 -14.04 19.20
N GLU A 431 -6.97 -13.69 20.04
CA GLU A 431 -6.68 -13.20 21.40
C GLU A 431 -5.80 -14.17 22.21
N GLY A 432 -5.92 -15.47 21.96
CA GLY A 432 -5.09 -16.51 22.63
C GLY A 432 -3.69 -16.73 22.04
N GLY A 433 -3.30 -16.04 20.95
CA GLY A 433 -1.93 -16.01 20.41
C GLY A 433 -1.30 -17.34 19.97
N SER A 434 -2.06 -18.44 19.87
CA SER A 434 -1.52 -19.79 19.64
C SER A 434 -1.24 -20.15 18.18
N LYS A 435 -1.72 -19.34 17.25
CA LYS A 435 -1.58 -19.47 15.78
C LYS A 435 -1.75 -18.11 15.14
N ALA A 436 -1.31 -17.94 13.90
CA ALA A 436 -1.57 -16.75 13.11
C ALA A 436 -2.26 -17.12 11.79
N ALA A 437 -3.18 -16.28 11.32
CA ALA A 437 -3.59 -16.28 9.92
C ALA A 437 -2.63 -15.38 9.17
N VAL A 438 -2.14 -15.82 8.02
CA VAL A 438 -1.19 -15.07 7.19
C VAL A 438 -1.63 -15.07 5.73
N ILE A 439 -1.44 -13.98 5.04
CA ILE A 439 -1.51 -13.91 3.58
C ILE A 439 -0.09 -14.10 3.08
N PHE A 440 0.14 -15.22 2.42
CA PHE A 440 1.47 -15.63 1.95
C PHE A 440 1.44 -16.01 0.48
N GLY A 441 2.54 -15.76 -0.20
CA GLY A 441 2.81 -16.21 -1.54
C GLY A 441 4.29 -16.06 -1.90
N ASP A 442 4.66 -16.50 -3.10
CA ASP A 442 6.01 -16.38 -3.65
C ASP A 442 5.97 -16.24 -5.18
N MET A 443 7.14 -16.14 -5.82
CA MET A 443 7.26 -15.97 -7.27
C MET A 443 6.67 -17.11 -8.12
N THR A 444 6.14 -18.17 -7.49
CA THR A 444 5.48 -19.30 -8.16
C THR A 444 4.06 -19.56 -7.69
N ARG A 445 3.69 -18.95 -6.56
CA ARG A 445 2.38 -19.11 -5.89
C ARG A 445 1.76 -17.74 -5.60
N PRO A 446 0.62 -17.39 -6.22
CA PRO A 446 -0.16 -16.20 -5.85
C PRO A 446 -0.49 -16.18 -4.36
N TYR A 447 -0.83 -14.98 -3.87
CA TYR A 447 -1.25 -14.82 -2.48
C TYR A 447 -2.48 -15.64 -2.14
N ASP A 448 -2.38 -16.35 -1.02
CA ASP A 448 -3.47 -17.09 -0.42
C ASP A 448 -3.48 -16.96 1.11
N LEU A 449 -4.57 -17.38 1.72
CA LEU A 449 -4.71 -17.44 3.16
C LEU A 449 -4.13 -18.75 3.70
N TYR A 450 -3.24 -18.62 4.69
CA TYR A 450 -2.63 -19.76 5.39
C TYR A 450 -2.77 -19.61 6.89
N LEU A 451 -2.59 -20.72 7.63
CA LEU A 451 -2.42 -20.76 9.07
C LEU A 451 -0.97 -21.10 9.41
N ALA A 452 -0.32 -20.23 10.17
CA ALA A 452 0.94 -20.50 10.83
C ALA A 452 0.67 -21.11 12.22
N SER A 453 1.34 -22.21 12.55
CA SER A 453 1.08 -22.98 13.79
C SER A 453 1.69 -22.38 15.06
N GLY A 454 2.30 -21.20 14.98
CA GLY A 454 3.07 -20.59 16.08
C GLY A 454 4.43 -21.27 16.34
N ARG A 455 4.87 -22.16 15.45
CA ARG A 455 6.19 -22.84 15.48
C ARG A 455 6.76 -22.88 14.07
N ALA A 456 7.99 -22.39 13.89
CA ALA A 456 8.67 -22.32 12.59
C ALA A 456 8.82 -23.67 11.89
N GLU A 457 9.00 -24.75 12.66
CA GLU A 457 9.24 -26.10 12.15
C GLU A 457 8.06 -26.76 11.43
N LYS A 458 6.91 -26.09 11.39
CA LYS A 458 5.71 -26.60 10.70
C LYS A 458 5.39 -25.71 9.51
N PRO A 459 5.21 -26.32 8.33
CA PRO A 459 4.82 -25.57 7.14
C PRO A 459 3.48 -24.85 7.35
N LEU A 460 3.29 -23.78 6.60
CA LEU A 460 2.03 -23.04 6.57
C LEU A 460 0.91 -23.94 6.02
N ALA A 461 -0.23 -23.96 6.70
CA ALA A 461 -1.41 -24.73 6.25
C ALA A 461 -2.29 -23.84 5.36
N ARG A 462 -2.31 -24.10 4.06
CA ARG A 462 -3.13 -23.34 3.09
C ARG A 462 -4.62 -23.55 3.33
N LEU A 463 -5.40 -22.47 3.34
CA LEU A 463 -6.86 -22.48 3.51
C LEU A 463 -7.60 -22.12 2.21
N THR A 464 -7.11 -21.18 1.41
CA THR A 464 -7.76 -20.76 0.16
C THR A 464 -6.97 -21.19 -1.06
N HIS A 465 -7.57 -21.11 -2.23
CA HIS A 465 -6.94 -21.34 -3.52
C HIS A 465 -7.40 -20.24 -4.49
N SER A 466 -6.65 -19.15 -4.53
CA SER A 466 -7.01 -17.95 -5.30
C SER A 466 -6.83 -18.11 -6.82
N PRO A 467 -5.75 -18.77 -7.35
CA PRO A 467 -5.55 -18.88 -8.78
C PRO A 467 -6.73 -19.53 -9.50
N THR A 468 -7.09 -19.01 -10.66
CA THR A 468 -8.11 -19.63 -11.52
C THR A 468 -7.60 -20.94 -12.12
N ALA A 469 -8.50 -21.75 -12.69
CA ALA A 469 -8.13 -23.01 -13.35
C ALA A 469 -7.20 -22.78 -14.57
N GLU A 470 -7.22 -21.61 -15.15
CA GLU A 470 -6.41 -21.24 -16.30
C GLU A 470 -4.95 -20.95 -15.95
N PHE A 471 -4.67 -20.56 -14.70
CA PHE A 471 -3.33 -20.21 -14.23
C PHE A 471 -2.24 -21.23 -14.65
N ALA A 472 -2.55 -22.51 -14.56
CA ALA A 472 -1.62 -23.60 -14.90
C ALA A 472 -1.30 -23.73 -16.39
N ARG A 473 -1.95 -22.99 -17.29
CA ARG A 473 -1.69 -23.03 -18.74
C ARG A 473 -0.48 -22.19 -19.13
N TYR A 474 -0.03 -21.27 -18.28
CA TYR A 474 0.99 -20.26 -18.56
C TYR A 474 2.31 -20.60 -17.88
N ASP A 475 3.41 -20.20 -18.49
CA ASP A 475 4.76 -20.34 -17.93
C ASP A 475 5.11 -19.08 -17.13
N TRP A 476 4.87 -19.12 -15.83
CA TRP A 476 5.15 -18.03 -14.89
C TRP A 476 6.64 -18.03 -14.50
N PHE A 477 7.52 -17.84 -15.45
CA PHE A 477 8.96 -17.85 -15.21
C PHE A 477 9.42 -16.72 -14.29
N PRO A 478 10.29 -17.02 -13.30
CA PRO A 478 10.82 -16.02 -12.38
C PRO A 478 11.91 -15.15 -13.02
N PRO A 479 12.23 -13.97 -12.43
CA PRO A 479 13.42 -13.21 -12.80
C PRO A 479 14.71 -13.87 -12.32
N GLU A 480 15.84 -13.42 -12.86
CA GLU A 480 17.15 -13.58 -12.23
C GLU A 480 17.35 -12.43 -11.23
N TYR A 481 17.80 -12.75 -10.00
CA TYR A 481 18.17 -11.76 -9.00
C TYR A 481 19.66 -11.43 -9.17
N ILE A 482 19.98 -10.17 -9.36
CA ILE A 482 21.34 -9.69 -9.61
C ILE A 482 21.68 -8.51 -8.71
N GLU A 483 22.98 -8.29 -8.49
CA GLU A 483 23.52 -7.11 -7.81
C GLU A 483 24.19 -6.19 -8.83
N ILE A 484 23.81 -4.92 -8.81
CA ILE A 484 24.31 -3.89 -9.73
C ILE A 484 25.20 -2.91 -8.96
N PRO A 485 26.47 -2.71 -9.37
CA PRO A 485 27.34 -1.74 -8.73
C PRO A 485 26.92 -0.31 -9.12
N THR A 486 26.93 0.58 -8.13
CA THR A 486 26.71 2.02 -8.33
C THR A 486 28.01 2.74 -8.70
N SER A 487 27.88 3.95 -9.25
CA SER A 487 29.02 4.80 -9.61
C SER A 487 29.85 5.26 -8.39
N ASP A 488 29.28 5.26 -7.19
CA ASP A 488 29.92 5.65 -5.93
C ASP A 488 30.39 4.46 -5.07
N GLY A 489 30.42 3.25 -5.65
CA GLY A 489 31.03 2.06 -5.06
C GLY A 489 30.12 1.28 -4.09
N LYS A 490 28.83 1.58 -4.06
CA LYS A 490 27.81 0.75 -3.43
C LYS A 490 27.28 -0.30 -4.42
N SER A 491 26.27 -1.07 -4.05
CA SER A 491 25.51 -1.90 -4.96
C SER A 491 24.03 -1.91 -4.55
N PHE A 492 23.16 -2.27 -5.46
CA PHE A 492 21.75 -2.47 -5.21
C PHE A 492 21.25 -3.72 -5.93
N PRO A 493 20.24 -4.41 -5.39
CA PRO A 493 19.64 -5.57 -6.04
C PRO A 493 18.71 -5.16 -7.16
N ALA A 494 18.56 -6.06 -8.13
CA ALA A 494 17.63 -5.93 -9.25
C ALA A 494 17.02 -7.27 -9.64
N LYS A 495 15.83 -7.23 -10.25
CA LYS A 495 15.20 -8.36 -10.95
C LYS A 495 15.47 -8.20 -12.45
N LEU A 496 15.96 -9.25 -13.09
CA LEU A 496 16.26 -9.27 -14.53
C LEU A 496 15.42 -10.33 -15.25
N TRP A 497 14.64 -9.91 -16.23
CA TRP A 497 13.97 -10.80 -17.19
C TRP A 497 14.69 -10.71 -18.54
N LEU A 498 15.19 -11.83 -19.01
CA LEU A 498 15.81 -11.94 -20.33
C LEU A 498 14.79 -12.44 -21.36
N PRO A 499 14.94 -12.02 -22.63
CA PRO A 499 14.03 -12.44 -23.70
C PRO A 499 13.90 -13.96 -23.80
N ARG A 500 12.69 -14.48 -23.91
CA ARG A 500 12.39 -15.91 -24.02
C ARG A 500 12.90 -16.53 -25.32
N ASN A 501 13.09 -15.75 -26.38
CA ASN A 501 13.67 -16.17 -27.65
C ASN A 501 15.21 -16.36 -27.60
N GLY A 502 15.85 -16.07 -26.46
CA GLY A 502 17.29 -16.19 -26.24
C GLY A 502 18.15 -15.17 -26.98
N ARG A 503 17.58 -14.16 -27.64
CA ARG A 503 18.33 -13.12 -28.37
C ARG A 503 19.15 -12.27 -27.38
N LYS A 504 20.46 -12.17 -27.64
CA LYS A 504 21.41 -11.30 -26.92
C LYS A 504 22.43 -10.73 -27.92
N PRO A 505 22.78 -9.42 -27.82
CA PRO A 505 22.15 -8.41 -26.98
C PRO A 505 20.72 -8.09 -27.43
N ALA A 506 19.84 -7.81 -26.47
CA ALA A 506 18.42 -7.48 -26.72
C ALA A 506 18.16 -5.97 -26.52
N PRO A 507 17.04 -5.42 -27.03
CA PRO A 507 16.54 -4.15 -26.55
C PRO A 507 16.30 -4.22 -25.03
N LEU A 508 16.64 -3.18 -24.29
CA LEU A 508 16.52 -3.13 -22.83
C LEU A 508 15.46 -2.13 -22.41
N VAL A 509 14.68 -2.49 -21.43
CA VAL A 509 13.80 -1.58 -20.69
C VAL A 509 14.23 -1.56 -19.22
N VAL A 510 14.58 -0.38 -18.71
CA VAL A 510 14.78 -0.15 -17.29
C VAL A 510 13.44 0.24 -16.70
N TYR A 511 12.95 -0.53 -15.74
CA TYR A 511 11.73 -0.22 -15.01
C TYR A 511 12.06 0.45 -13.69
N ILE A 512 11.29 1.50 -13.39
CA ILE A 512 11.39 2.27 -12.15
C ILE A 512 10.05 2.20 -11.42
N HIS A 513 10.04 1.61 -10.23
CA HIS A 513 8.85 1.52 -9.41
C HIS A 513 8.38 2.88 -8.87
N GLY A 514 7.11 2.96 -8.49
CA GLY A 514 6.50 4.15 -7.91
C GLY A 514 6.88 4.40 -6.45
N ALA A 515 6.30 5.44 -5.87
CA ALA A 515 6.35 5.85 -4.46
C ALA A 515 7.72 6.35 -3.95
N GLY A 516 8.85 6.01 -4.55
CA GLY A 516 10.20 6.46 -4.14
C GLY A 516 10.64 6.01 -2.73
N TYR A 517 9.80 5.22 -2.06
CA TYR A 517 10.04 4.61 -0.74
C TYR A 517 9.47 3.18 -0.69
N ALA A 518 9.04 2.64 -1.81
CA ALA A 518 8.64 1.25 -1.92
C ALA A 518 9.86 0.33 -2.08
N GLN A 519 9.61 -0.96 -2.10
CA GLN A 519 10.56 -1.99 -2.46
C GLN A 519 9.90 -2.86 -3.54
N ASN A 520 10.62 -3.18 -4.60
CA ASN A 520 10.10 -3.97 -5.70
C ASN A 520 10.95 -5.22 -5.99
N VAL A 521 12.23 -5.20 -5.58
CA VAL A 521 13.09 -6.39 -5.69
C VAL A 521 12.83 -7.33 -4.53
N ASP A 522 11.77 -8.09 -4.67
CA ASP A 522 11.24 -9.01 -3.67
C ASP A 522 10.93 -10.39 -4.27
N ARG A 523 10.55 -11.34 -3.41
CA ARG A 523 10.01 -12.66 -3.77
C ARG A 523 8.51 -12.74 -3.50
N ALA A 524 7.83 -11.60 -3.47
CA ALA A 524 6.39 -11.54 -3.39
C ALA A 524 5.73 -12.16 -4.63
N PRO A 525 4.50 -12.64 -4.54
CA PRO A 525 3.71 -12.95 -5.72
C PRO A 525 3.51 -11.70 -6.58
N TRP A 526 3.48 -11.91 -7.85
CA TRP A 526 3.48 -10.90 -8.89
C TRP A 526 2.52 -9.72 -8.66
N GLY A 527 3.09 -8.54 -8.53
CA GLY A 527 2.41 -7.29 -8.77
C GLY A 527 1.97 -7.16 -10.24
N TRP A 528 1.31 -6.08 -10.56
CA TRP A 528 0.95 -5.76 -11.96
C TRP A 528 2.19 -5.57 -12.84
N ASP A 529 3.25 -5.01 -12.29
CA ASP A 529 4.55 -4.77 -12.91
C ASP A 529 5.27 -6.08 -13.26
N ASP A 530 5.40 -7.01 -12.31
CA ASP A 530 6.01 -8.33 -12.56
C ASP A 530 5.28 -9.12 -13.67
N LYS A 531 3.95 -9.01 -13.75
CA LYS A 531 3.17 -9.61 -14.86
C LYS A 531 3.55 -8.97 -16.19
N TYR A 532 3.66 -7.65 -16.20
CA TYR A 532 4.00 -6.91 -17.40
C TYR A 532 5.45 -7.16 -17.86
N HIS A 533 6.40 -7.27 -16.92
CA HIS A 533 7.79 -7.62 -17.24
C HIS A 533 7.92 -8.97 -17.94
N ARG A 534 7.10 -9.96 -17.55
CA ARG A 534 7.05 -11.27 -18.27
C ARG A 534 6.53 -11.13 -19.69
N LEU A 535 5.52 -10.31 -19.89
CA LEU A 535 5.00 -10.00 -21.22
C LEU A 535 6.08 -9.33 -22.07
N LEU A 536 6.76 -8.30 -21.57
CA LEU A 536 7.84 -7.63 -22.29
C LEU A 536 8.97 -8.60 -22.66
N ALA A 537 9.35 -9.50 -21.74
CA ALA A 537 10.37 -10.53 -22.01
C ALA A 537 9.91 -11.57 -23.02
N GLN A 538 8.63 -11.93 -23.06
CA GLN A 538 8.03 -12.77 -24.10
C GLN A 538 8.13 -12.09 -25.47
N GLU A 539 7.88 -10.78 -25.52
CA GLU A 539 7.93 -9.96 -26.72
C GLU A 539 9.36 -9.61 -27.18
N GLY A 540 10.38 -10.13 -26.48
CA GLY A 540 11.76 -10.04 -26.94
C GLY A 540 12.58 -8.89 -26.35
N LEU A 541 12.04 -8.18 -25.35
CA LEU A 541 12.72 -7.14 -24.61
C LEU A 541 13.41 -7.72 -23.36
N ALA A 542 14.61 -7.29 -23.03
CA ALA A 542 15.16 -7.48 -21.70
C ALA A 542 14.57 -6.43 -20.76
N VAL A 543 14.24 -6.81 -19.52
CA VAL A 543 13.72 -5.89 -18.51
C VAL A 543 14.57 -5.99 -17.25
N VAL A 544 15.03 -4.85 -16.76
CA VAL A 544 15.68 -4.73 -15.44
C VAL A 544 14.86 -3.84 -14.54
N ASP A 545 14.42 -4.38 -13.41
CA ASP A 545 13.63 -3.73 -12.37
C ASP A 545 14.51 -3.53 -11.15
N ILE A 546 14.60 -2.30 -10.63
CA ILE A 546 15.61 -1.90 -9.66
C ILE A 546 15.03 -1.27 -8.41
N ASP A 547 15.64 -1.55 -7.25
CA ASP A 547 15.43 -0.80 -6.01
C ASP A 547 16.53 0.28 -5.88
N TYR A 548 16.27 1.40 -6.53
CA TYR A 548 17.14 2.58 -6.54
C TYR A 548 17.22 3.24 -5.16
N ARG A 549 18.18 4.16 -4.95
CA ARG A 549 18.29 4.95 -3.71
C ARG A 549 16.99 5.70 -3.42
N GLY A 550 16.54 5.60 -2.17
CA GLY A 550 15.20 6.01 -1.73
C GLY A 550 14.30 4.83 -1.35
N SER A 551 14.48 3.67 -1.99
CA SER A 551 13.70 2.45 -1.72
C SER A 551 13.87 1.96 -0.28
N SER A 552 12.82 1.33 0.28
CA SER A 552 12.84 0.73 1.61
C SER A 552 13.49 -0.67 1.60
N GLY A 553 13.78 -1.21 2.79
CA GLY A 553 14.35 -2.54 2.94
C GLY A 553 15.89 -2.58 3.03
N TYR A 554 16.56 -1.45 2.80
CA TYR A 554 18.02 -1.34 2.71
C TYR A 554 18.64 -0.42 3.75
N GLY A 555 17.88 -0.08 4.79
CA GLY A 555 18.30 0.77 5.89
C GLY A 555 18.15 2.27 5.61
N ARG A 556 18.29 3.02 6.72
CA ARG A 556 18.09 4.46 6.75
C ARG A 556 18.96 5.22 5.74
N ASP A 557 20.25 4.91 5.68
CA ASP A 557 21.21 5.67 4.86
C ASP A 557 20.97 5.48 3.36
N TRP A 558 20.41 4.34 2.92
CA TRP A 558 19.97 4.11 1.56
C TRP A 558 18.71 4.94 1.26
N ARG A 559 17.75 4.92 2.18
CA ARG A 559 16.48 5.63 2.03
C ARG A 559 16.64 7.14 1.97
N VAL A 560 17.49 7.73 2.82
CA VAL A 560 17.68 9.20 2.89
C VAL A 560 18.71 9.74 1.91
N ASP A 561 19.38 8.90 1.11
CA ASP A 561 20.41 9.33 0.16
C ASP A 561 19.87 10.19 -1.01
N ILE A 562 18.54 10.29 -1.12
CA ILE A 562 17.82 11.19 -2.03
C ILE A 562 17.36 12.50 -1.35
N TYR A 563 17.68 12.73 -0.08
CA TYR A 563 17.24 13.92 0.65
C TYR A 563 17.71 15.19 -0.03
N ARG A 564 16.77 16.09 -0.33
CA ARG A 564 16.92 17.36 -1.03
C ARG A 564 17.37 17.25 -2.50
N HIS A 565 17.51 16.04 -3.04
CA HIS A 565 17.90 15.86 -4.45
C HIS A 565 17.36 14.53 -5.01
N THR A 566 16.04 14.44 -5.20
CA THR A 566 15.45 13.37 -6.01
C THR A 566 15.76 13.61 -7.50
N GLY A 567 15.90 12.54 -8.30
CA GLY A 567 16.44 12.62 -9.65
C GLY A 567 17.95 12.91 -9.69
N GLY A 568 18.64 12.66 -8.56
CA GLY A 568 20.09 12.67 -8.42
C GLY A 568 20.67 11.27 -8.43
N LYS A 569 20.97 10.73 -7.25
CA LYS A 569 21.55 9.39 -7.11
C LYS A 569 20.62 8.25 -7.54
N ASP A 570 19.33 8.41 -7.37
CA ASP A 570 18.30 7.50 -7.89
C ASP A 570 18.32 7.41 -9.44
N LEU A 571 18.53 8.54 -10.12
CA LEU A 571 18.78 8.56 -11.56
C LEU A 571 20.13 7.92 -11.93
N ASP A 572 21.20 8.18 -11.14
CA ASP A 572 22.50 7.53 -11.34
C ASP A 572 22.42 6.01 -11.21
N ASP A 573 21.54 5.50 -10.34
CA ASP A 573 21.29 4.07 -10.20
C ASP A 573 20.59 3.48 -11.45
N ALA A 574 19.60 4.18 -12.01
CA ALA A 574 18.96 3.79 -13.26
C ALA A 574 19.94 3.76 -14.44
N ILE A 575 20.83 4.76 -14.54
CA ILE A 575 21.92 4.80 -15.52
C ILE A 575 22.90 3.64 -15.31
N SER A 576 23.23 3.34 -14.05
CA SER A 576 24.13 2.24 -13.71
C SER A 576 23.54 0.90 -14.10
N ALA A 577 22.23 0.70 -13.90
CA ALA A 577 21.52 -0.51 -14.32
C ALA A 577 21.57 -0.72 -15.84
N ALA A 578 21.27 0.32 -16.61
CA ALA A 578 21.34 0.26 -18.07
C ALA A 578 22.76 -0.10 -18.55
N ARG A 579 23.77 0.61 -18.06
CA ARG A 579 25.17 0.38 -18.43
C ARG A 579 25.68 -0.98 -18.01
N TYR A 580 25.28 -1.49 -16.84
CA TYR A 580 25.64 -2.79 -16.36
C TYR A 580 25.08 -3.89 -17.28
N CYS A 581 23.80 -3.82 -17.66
CA CYS A 581 23.20 -4.79 -18.60
C CYS A 581 23.90 -4.79 -19.97
N VAL A 582 24.33 -3.64 -20.48
CA VAL A 582 25.12 -3.53 -21.71
C VAL A 582 26.49 -4.17 -21.54
N GLN A 583 27.19 -3.90 -20.44
CA GLN A 583 28.52 -4.50 -20.16
C GLN A 583 28.49 -6.03 -20.04
N GLN A 584 27.39 -6.58 -19.51
CA GLN A 584 27.17 -8.04 -19.43
C GLN A 584 26.83 -8.67 -20.79
N GLY A 585 26.63 -7.88 -21.84
CA GLY A 585 26.22 -8.35 -23.15
C GLY A 585 24.75 -8.80 -23.21
N TRP A 586 23.94 -8.44 -22.24
CA TRP A 586 22.50 -8.72 -22.23
C TRP A 586 21.72 -7.72 -23.06
N ALA A 587 22.17 -6.47 -23.06
CA ALA A 587 21.49 -5.34 -23.68
C ALA A 587 22.31 -4.69 -24.81
N ASP A 588 21.58 -4.19 -25.82
CA ASP A 588 22.11 -3.37 -26.90
C ASP A 588 22.13 -1.90 -26.48
N SER A 589 23.31 -1.28 -26.45
CA SER A 589 23.49 0.11 -26.04
C SER A 589 22.77 1.13 -26.93
N THR A 590 22.37 0.75 -28.12
CA THR A 590 21.62 1.59 -29.07
C THR A 590 20.11 1.43 -28.96
N ARG A 591 19.61 0.59 -28.02
CA ARG A 591 18.20 0.27 -27.86
C ARG A 591 17.82 0.13 -26.38
N VAL A 592 17.99 1.22 -25.63
CA VAL A 592 17.70 1.30 -24.20
C VAL A 592 16.54 2.27 -23.95
N GLY A 593 15.47 1.74 -23.37
CA GLY A 593 14.31 2.49 -22.91
C GLY A 593 14.18 2.51 -21.39
N ILE A 594 13.31 3.37 -20.91
CA ILE A 594 12.96 3.49 -19.49
C ILE A 594 11.46 3.74 -19.33
N TRP A 595 10.83 3.12 -18.34
CA TRP A 595 9.45 3.44 -18.04
C TRP A 595 9.14 3.29 -16.56
N GLY A 596 8.08 3.99 -16.12
CA GLY A 596 7.59 3.87 -14.78
C GLY A 596 6.34 4.70 -14.53
N TRP A 597 5.70 4.43 -13.38
CA TRP A 597 4.46 5.05 -12.95
C TRP A 597 4.69 5.90 -11.70
N SER A 598 4.02 7.07 -11.58
CA SER A 598 4.13 7.93 -10.41
C SER A 598 5.57 8.45 -10.21
N TYR A 599 6.23 8.14 -9.11
CA TYR A 599 7.66 8.44 -8.93
C TYR A 599 8.52 7.82 -10.05
N GLY A 600 8.15 6.62 -10.51
CA GLY A 600 8.80 6.00 -11.67
C GLY A 600 8.65 6.82 -12.95
N GLY A 601 7.47 7.40 -13.18
CA GLY A 601 7.23 8.36 -14.26
C GLY A 601 8.05 9.64 -14.11
N PHE A 602 8.15 10.16 -12.88
CA PHE A 602 9.04 11.28 -12.55
C PHE A 602 10.49 10.97 -12.95
N LEU A 603 11.01 9.81 -12.52
CA LEU A 603 12.40 9.45 -12.80
C LEU A 603 12.61 9.13 -14.29
N THR A 604 11.59 8.60 -14.99
CA THR A 604 11.58 8.48 -16.46
C THR A 604 11.75 9.84 -17.12
N ASN A 605 10.99 10.86 -16.72
CA ASN A 605 11.14 12.22 -17.26
C ASN A 605 12.52 12.80 -16.96
N MET A 606 13.06 12.61 -15.73
CA MET A 606 14.42 13.03 -15.38
C MET A 606 15.45 12.35 -16.29
N ALA A 607 15.31 11.05 -16.56
CA ALA A 607 16.20 10.29 -17.44
C ALA A 607 16.18 10.82 -18.88
N MET A 608 14.98 11.01 -19.45
CA MET A 608 14.82 11.51 -20.81
C MET A 608 15.33 12.95 -21.00
N PHE A 609 15.29 13.76 -19.92
CA PHE A 609 15.75 15.15 -19.97
C PHE A 609 17.23 15.33 -19.64
N ARG A 610 17.86 14.37 -18.92
CA ARG A 610 19.22 14.53 -18.42
C ARG A 610 20.20 13.43 -18.83
N ALA A 611 19.71 12.30 -19.30
CA ALA A 611 20.53 11.14 -19.70
C ALA A 611 20.10 10.59 -21.08
N GLY A 612 19.78 11.46 -22.04
CA GLY A 612 19.41 11.09 -23.40
C GLY A 612 20.53 10.43 -24.21
N ASP A 613 21.76 10.40 -23.69
CA ASP A 613 22.86 9.58 -24.21
C ASP A 613 22.77 8.11 -23.81
N VAL A 614 21.91 7.76 -22.84
CA VAL A 614 21.67 6.40 -22.37
C VAL A 614 20.27 5.92 -22.74
N PHE A 615 19.25 6.75 -22.50
CA PHE A 615 17.84 6.38 -22.72
C PHE A 615 17.30 7.05 -23.98
N LEU A 616 16.88 6.24 -24.93
CA LEU A 616 16.37 6.70 -26.23
C LEU A 616 14.84 6.79 -26.24
N VAL A 617 14.17 5.97 -25.43
CA VAL A 617 12.71 5.89 -25.37
C VAL A 617 12.27 5.94 -23.91
N GLY A 618 11.27 6.76 -23.61
CA GLY A 618 10.68 6.87 -22.27
C GLY A 618 9.16 6.77 -22.29
N CYS A 619 8.57 6.00 -21.36
CA CYS A 619 7.13 5.99 -21.12
C CYS A 619 6.86 6.44 -19.69
N SER A 620 6.41 7.68 -19.52
CA SER A 620 6.18 8.33 -18.22
C SER A 620 4.70 8.35 -17.89
N VAL A 621 4.30 7.67 -16.81
CA VAL A 621 2.88 7.57 -16.43
C VAL A 621 2.64 8.27 -15.10
N ALA A 622 1.63 9.16 -15.04
CA ALA A 622 1.13 9.85 -13.85
C ALA A 622 2.25 10.51 -13.02
N ALA A 623 3.19 11.19 -13.69
CA ALA A 623 4.43 11.68 -13.11
C ALA A 623 4.27 13.03 -12.41
N PRO A 624 4.81 13.23 -11.17
CA PRO A 624 5.07 14.56 -10.65
C PRO A 624 6.18 15.23 -11.46
N ASN A 625 5.93 16.47 -11.92
CA ASN A 625 6.83 17.21 -12.80
C ASN A 625 7.36 18.50 -12.19
N ASP A 626 6.62 19.12 -11.26
CA ASP A 626 7.09 20.17 -10.36
C ASP A 626 6.67 19.81 -8.92
N TRP A 627 7.64 19.48 -8.09
CA TRP A 627 7.39 19.10 -6.70
C TRP A 627 6.67 20.16 -5.87
N LYS A 628 6.60 21.40 -6.31
CA LYS A 628 5.80 22.45 -5.67
C LYS A 628 4.30 22.20 -5.79
N ASN A 629 3.86 21.43 -6.77
CA ASN A 629 2.46 21.06 -6.99
C ASN A 629 2.03 19.82 -6.21
N TYR A 630 2.99 19.09 -5.63
CA TYR A 630 2.71 17.82 -4.98
C TYR A 630 2.37 18.00 -3.50
N ASN A 631 1.87 16.94 -2.86
CA ASN A 631 1.35 17.01 -1.50
C ASN A 631 2.41 17.42 -0.45
N LEU A 632 1.92 18.09 0.58
CA LEU A 632 2.71 18.62 1.67
C LEU A 632 3.50 17.53 2.40
N TRP A 633 2.88 16.39 2.70
CA TRP A 633 3.48 15.30 3.45
C TRP A 633 4.74 14.75 2.78
N TYR A 634 4.65 14.39 1.50
CA TYR A 634 5.76 13.81 0.75
C TYR A 634 6.90 14.81 0.55
N THR A 635 6.54 16.03 0.13
CA THR A 635 7.54 17.05 -0.23
C THR A 635 8.29 17.57 0.98
N THR A 636 7.63 17.73 2.12
CA THR A 636 8.31 18.18 3.34
C THR A 636 9.38 17.20 3.81
N GLN A 637 9.11 15.89 3.71
CA GLN A 637 10.10 14.87 4.05
C GLN A 637 11.35 14.98 3.17
N ARG A 638 11.18 15.14 1.86
CA ARG A 638 12.30 15.07 0.91
C ARG A 638 13.01 16.40 0.66
N PHE A 639 12.28 17.53 0.79
CA PHE A 639 12.81 18.84 0.36
C PHE A 639 12.72 19.93 1.40
N THR A 640 12.08 19.71 2.55
CA THR A 640 11.65 20.76 3.47
C THR A 640 10.57 21.66 2.84
N PHE A 641 10.58 22.96 3.04
CA PHE A 641 9.59 23.89 2.47
C PHE A 641 10.16 24.68 1.28
N PRO A 642 9.36 24.98 0.24
CA PRO A 642 9.84 25.70 -0.94
C PRO A 642 10.48 27.05 -0.63
N GLU A 643 10.02 27.75 0.43
CA GLU A 643 10.56 29.03 0.85
C GLU A 643 11.93 28.89 1.55
N GLN A 644 12.21 27.73 2.15
CA GLN A 644 13.45 27.43 2.83
C GLN A 644 14.52 26.89 1.87
N ASP A 645 14.12 26.09 0.88
CA ASP A 645 15.03 25.44 -0.05
C ASP A 645 14.44 25.33 -1.47
N SER A 646 14.26 26.48 -2.11
CA SER A 646 13.79 26.52 -3.50
C SER A 646 14.75 25.82 -4.48
N ALA A 647 16.04 25.71 -4.13
CA ALA A 647 17.03 25.03 -4.95
C ALA A 647 16.81 23.50 -4.98
N ALA A 648 16.46 22.88 -3.83
CA ALA A 648 16.13 21.47 -3.76
C ALA A 648 14.92 21.14 -4.64
N TYR A 649 13.88 21.98 -4.64
CA TYR A 649 12.73 21.83 -5.50
C TYR A 649 13.10 21.96 -6.98
N ALA A 650 13.85 22.99 -7.36
CA ALA A 650 14.23 23.24 -8.75
C ALA A 650 15.12 22.11 -9.33
N GLN A 651 16.10 21.64 -8.57
CA GLN A 651 17.01 20.57 -9.04
C GLN A 651 16.35 19.19 -9.08
N SER A 652 15.21 19.03 -8.41
CA SER A 652 14.48 17.78 -8.34
C SER A 652 13.24 17.74 -9.24
N SER A 653 12.85 18.84 -9.88
CA SER A 653 11.64 18.93 -10.72
C SER A 653 11.96 18.77 -12.19
N PRO A 654 11.40 17.74 -12.89
CA PRO A 654 11.63 17.48 -14.32
C PRO A 654 11.38 18.69 -15.22
N ILE A 655 10.35 19.49 -14.93
CA ILE A 655 10.00 20.67 -15.72
C ILE A 655 11.17 21.67 -15.89
N THR A 656 12.10 21.69 -14.92
CA THR A 656 13.31 22.51 -14.97
C THR A 656 14.24 22.06 -16.11
N PHE A 657 14.26 20.76 -16.40
CA PHE A 657 15.18 20.14 -17.35
C PHE A 657 14.52 19.80 -18.70
N ALA A 658 13.26 20.15 -18.90
CA ALA A 658 12.46 19.80 -20.10
C ALA A 658 13.16 20.17 -21.43
N GLY A 659 14.00 21.21 -21.44
CA GLY A 659 14.82 21.59 -22.61
C GLY A 659 15.83 20.56 -23.06
N GLY A 660 16.21 19.63 -22.17
CA GLY A 660 17.17 18.56 -22.45
C GLY A 660 16.56 17.31 -23.11
N LEU A 661 15.24 17.27 -23.34
CA LEU A 661 14.59 16.10 -23.96
C LEU A 661 15.28 15.73 -25.27
N GLN A 662 15.72 14.46 -25.31
CA GLN A 662 16.26 13.77 -26.49
C GLN A 662 15.55 12.42 -26.60
N GLY A 663 15.41 11.90 -27.82
CA GLY A 663 14.67 10.65 -28.05
C GLY A 663 13.14 10.79 -27.96
N ASP A 664 12.46 9.65 -27.86
CA ASP A 664 11.02 9.54 -27.96
C ASP A 664 10.38 9.40 -26.58
N LEU A 665 9.42 10.27 -26.25
CA LEU A 665 8.78 10.32 -24.93
C LEU A 665 7.26 10.22 -25.08
N LEU A 666 6.69 9.18 -24.48
CA LEU A 666 5.25 9.01 -24.25
C LEU A 666 4.88 9.49 -22.84
N ILE A 667 4.00 10.47 -22.75
CA ILE A 667 3.44 10.99 -21.49
C ILE A 667 2.02 10.47 -21.33
N VAL A 668 1.73 9.84 -20.20
CA VAL A 668 0.41 9.24 -19.90
C VAL A 668 -0.12 9.81 -18.59
N HIS A 669 -1.41 10.21 -18.54
CA HIS A 669 -2.02 10.71 -17.30
C HIS A 669 -3.54 10.50 -17.24
N GLY A 670 -4.06 10.15 -16.04
CA GLY A 670 -5.49 10.16 -15.73
C GLY A 670 -5.97 11.58 -15.39
N LEU A 671 -7.06 12.05 -16.00
CA LEU A 671 -7.56 13.42 -15.73
C LEU A 671 -8.33 13.55 -14.40
N GLN A 672 -8.70 12.43 -13.78
CA GLN A 672 -9.30 12.39 -12.45
C GLN A 672 -8.28 12.11 -11.33
N ASP A 673 -6.98 12.12 -11.66
CA ASP A 673 -5.90 11.84 -10.71
C ASP A 673 -5.95 12.83 -9.54
N ASP A 674 -6.28 12.30 -8.36
CA ASP A 674 -6.42 13.03 -7.11
C ASP A 674 -5.16 12.98 -6.24
N ASN A 675 -4.14 12.21 -6.67
CA ASN A 675 -2.83 12.11 -6.05
C ASN A 675 -1.78 12.98 -6.74
N VAL A 676 -1.47 12.71 -8.01
CA VAL A 676 -0.62 13.56 -8.85
C VAL A 676 -1.54 14.30 -9.83
N HIS A 677 -1.90 15.53 -9.52
CA HIS A 677 -2.88 16.24 -10.31
C HIS A 677 -2.46 16.38 -11.78
N ALA A 678 -3.38 16.10 -12.70
CA ALA A 678 -3.15 16.21 -14.14
C ALA A 678 -2.66 17.61 -14.57
N GLN A 679 -2.97 18.66 -13.77
CA GLN A 679 -2.43 20.00 -13.95
C GLN A 679 -0.90 20.01 -14.04
N ASP A 680 -0.21 19.16 -13.27
CA ASP A 680 1.25 19.09 -13.25
C ASP A 680 1.80 18.60 -14.60
N THR A 681 1.19 17.58 -15.16
CA THR A 681 1.51 17.11 -16.52
C THR A 681 1.15 18.14 -17.61
N ILE A 682 0.01 18.82 -17.49
CA ILE A 682 -0.35 19.90 -18.44
C ILE A 682 0.68 21.03 -18.43
N GLN A 683 1.22 21.40 -17.27
CA GLN A 683 2.30 22.40 -17.16
C GLN A 683 3.60 21.92 -17.84
N LEU A 684 3.96 20.64 -17.70
CA LEU A 684 5.10 20.07 -18.42
C LEU A 684 4.88 20.09 -19.93
N ILE A 685 3.69 19.71 -20.41
CA ILE A 685 3.32 19.74 -21.84
C ILE A 685 3.46 21.17 -22.40
N ASP A 686 2.92 22.17 -21.72
CA ASP A 686 3.06 23.57 -22.14
C ASP A 686 4.54 24.00 -22.22
N ARG A 687 5.33 23.57 -21.25
CA ARG A 687 6.77 23.83 -21.23
C ARG A 687 7.50 23.17 -22.42
N LEU A 688 7.21 21.91 -22.73
CA LEU A 688 7.79 21.18 -23.87
C LEU A 688 7.41 21.84 -25.21
N ILE A 689 6.15 22.22 -25.37
CA ILE A 689 5.68 22.95 -26.55
C ILE A 689 6.42 24.29 -26.71
N SER A 690 6.56 25.07 -25.63
CA SER A 690 7.27 26.34 -25.63
C SER A 690 8.75 26.21 -26.01
N LEU A 691 9.35 25.03 -25.75
CA LEU A 691 10.72 24.69 -26.09
C LEU A 691 10.86 24.03 -27.47
N GLY A 692 9.74 23.83 -28.21
CA GLY A 692 9.72 23.20 -29.53
C GLY A 692 10.07 21.70 -29.48
N LYS A 693 9.89 21.03 -28.35
CA LYS A 693 10.16 19.59 -28.18
C LYS A 693 8.99 18.77 -28.74
N ARG A 694 9.31 17.60 -29.33
CA ARG A 694 8.31 16.60 -29.73
C ARG A 694 8.13 15.58 -28.61
N PHE A 695 6.92 15.11 -28.45
CA PHE A 695 6.53 14.07 -27.50
C PHE A 695 5.17 13.52 -27.92
N ASP A 696 4.83 12.33 -27.45
CA ASP A 696 3.52 11.72 -27.57
C ASP A 696 2.79 11.76 -26.24
N MET A 697 1.44 11.75 -26.28
CA MET A 697 0.65 11.77 -25.05
C MET A 697 -0.62 10.95 -25.15
N LEU A 698 -1.01 10.33 -24.02
CA LEU A 698 -2.28 9.66 -23.80
C LEU A 698 -2.93 10.21 -22.54
N LEU A 699 -4.12 10.77 -22.66
CA LEU A 699 -4.89 11.28 -21.53
C LEU A 699 -6.13 10.41 -21.32
N TYR A 700 -6.35 9.97 -20.09
CA TYR A 700 -7.48 9.11 -19.72
C TYR A 700 -8.52 9.93 -18.94
N PRO A 701 -9.62 10.35 -19.56
CA PRO A 701 -10.55 11.34 -19.00
C PRO A 701 -11.25 10.89 -17.71
N ARG A 702 -11.41 9.58 -17.51
CA ARG A 702 -12.12 9.00 -16.36
C ARG A 702 -11.24 8.31 -15.35
N GLU A 703 -9.93 8.27 -15.56
CA GLU A 703 -9.01 7.54 -14.70
C GLU A 703 -8.34 8.47 -13.69
N ASP A 704 -8.10 7.92 -12.50
CA ASP A 704 -7.34 8.56 -11.43
C ASP A 704 -5.87 8.14 -11.42
N HIS A 705 -5.18 8.19 -10.28
CA HIS A 705 -3.75 7.86 -10.17
C HIS A 705 -3.44 6.38 -10.46
N GLY A 706 -4.30 5.47 -10.05
CA GLY A 706 -4.28 4.05 -10.41
C GLY A 706 -5.53 3.75 -11.23
N PHE A 707 -5.36 3.31 -12.46
CA PHE A 707 -6.51 3.09 -13.34
C PHE A 707 -7.46 2.05 -12.74
N GLN A 708 -8.75 2.30 -12.88
CA GLN A 708 -9.79 1.50 -12.23
C GLN A 708 -10.55 0.59 -13.20
N ARG A 709 -10.50 0.90 -14.50
CA ARG A 709 -11.25 0.16 -15.52
C ARG A 709 -10.35 -0.79 -16.29
N ASP A 710 -10.78 -2.04 -16.43
CA ASP A 710 -10.07 -3.06 -17.23
C ASP A 710 -9.76 -2.55 -18.65
N ALA A 711 -10.70 -1.87 -19.30
CA ALA A 711 -10.48 -1.31 -20.63
C ALA A 711 -9.36 -0.29 -20.67
N SER A 712 -9.22 0.53 -19.64
CA SER A 712 -8.14 1.52 -19.51
C SER A 712 -6.81 0.86 -19.22
N ASP A 713 -6.79 -0.14 -18.33
CA ASP A 713 -5.59 -0.93 -18.03
C ASP A 713 -5.08 -1.65 -19.29
N VAL A 714 -5.96 -2.37 -19.99
CA VAL A 714 -5.60 -3.04 -21.24
C VAL A 714 -5.08 -2.03 -22.27
N HIS A 715 -5.73 -0.87 -22.39
CA HIS A 715 -5.33 0.15 -23.36
C HIS A 715 -3.96 0.75 -23.01
N VAL A 716 -3.69 1.12 -21.76
CA VAL A 716 -2.43 1.76 -21.38
C VAL A 716 -1.24 0.79 -21.51
N PHE A 717 -1.37 -0.45 -20.98
CA PHE A 717 -0.28 -1.42 -21.07
C PHE A 717 0.01 -1.86 -22.50
N ARG A 718 -1.03 -1.96 -23.35
CA ARG A 718 -0.85 -2.20 -24.78
C ARG A 718 -0.15 -1.03 -25.47
N SER A 719 -0.57 0.20 -25.21
CA SER A 719 0.04 1.39 -25.82
C SER A 719 1.51 1.54 -25.43
N ILE A 720 1.86 1.25 -24.17
CA ILE A 720 3.27 1.25 -23.74
C ILE A 720 4.05 0.14 -24.45
N LEU A 721 3.51 -1.09 -24.55
CA LEU A 721 4.15 -2.18 -25.25
C LEU A 721 4.42 -1.83 -26.72
N GLU A 722 3.39 -1.38 -27.43
CA GLU A 722 3.48 -0.98 -28.85
C GLU A 722 4.50 0.16 -29.06
N TYR A 723 4.50 1.16 -28.17
CA TYR A 723 5.46 2.26 -28.22
C TYR A 723 6.91 1.79 -28.02
N LEU A 724 7.14 0.89 -27.05
CA LEU A 724 8.46 0.30 -26.82
C LEU A 724 8.90 -0.59 -27.99
N GLN A 725 7.97 -1.33 -28.62
CA GLN A 725 8.27 -2.14 -29.79
C GLN A 725 8.63 -1.29 -31.01
N GLU A 726 7.82 -0.27 -31.31
CA GLU A 726 8.04 0.63 -32.45
C GLU A 726 9.42 1.31 -32.37
N HIS A 727 9.78 1.84 -31.20
CA HIS A 727 10.98 2.66 -31.06
C HIS A 727 12.25 1.90 -30.63
N LEU A 728 12.13 0.70 -30.00
CA LEU A 728 13.29 -0.10 -29.58
C LEU A 728 13.52 -1.35 -30.42
N VAL A 729 12.48 -1.93 -31.03
CA VAL A 729 12.61 -3.19 -31.80
C VAL A 729 12.60 -2.88 -33.31
N ASP A 730 11.54 -2.25 -33.80
CA ASP A 730 11.32 -2.03 -35.23
C ASP A 730 12.15 -0.87 -35.77
N GLY A 731 12.34 0.20 -35.00
CA GLY A 731 13.16 1.37 -35.38
C GLY A 731 14.62 1.04 -35.68
N GLY A 732 15.16 0.02 -34.99
CA GLY A 732 16.52 -0.50 -35.27
C GLY A 732 16.67 -1.23 -36.61
N GLU A 733 15.58 -1.77 -37.16
CA GLU A 733 15.59 -2.44 -38.48
C GLU A 733 15.46 -1.44 -39.65
N VAL A 734 14.76 -0.31 -39.43
CA VAL A 734 14.59 0.73 -40.46
C VAL A 734 15.88 1.51 -40.72
N GLU A 735 16.67 1.82 -39.68
CA GLU A 735 17.97 2.47 -39.87
C GLU A 735 19.03 1.54 -40.49
N ALA A 736 19.00 0.23 -40.18
CA ALA A 736 19.88 -0.76 -40.83
C ALA A 736 19.57 -0.94 -42.32
N ALA A 737 18.30 -0.85 -42.71
CA ALA A 737 17.87 -0.94 -44.13
C ALA A 737 18.09 0.38 -44.89
N ALA A 738 18.20 1.51 -44.23
CA ALA A 738 18.47 2.81 -44.86
C ALA A 738 20.00 3.09 -45.03
N GLY A 739 20.84 2.26 -44.37
CA GLY A 739 22.30 2.33 -44.45
C GLY A 739 22.97 1.36 -45.43
N GLU A 740 22.20 0.52 -46.13
CA GLU A 740 22.62 -0.33 -47.28
C GLU A 740 22.18 0.35 -48.60
#